data_22974459674a3adfd08f3c897feaa4cd
#
_entry.id   22974459674a3adfd08f3c897feaa4cd
#
_cell.length_a   1.000
_cell.length_b   1.000
_cell.length_c   1.000
_cell.angle_alpha   90.00
_cell.angle_beta   90.00
_cell.angle_gamma   90.00
#
_symmetry.space_group_name_H-M   'P 1'
#
loop_
_entity.id
_entity.type
_entity.pdbx_description
1 polymer ?
#
loop_
_entity_poly.entity_id
_entity_poly.type
_entity_poly.pdbx_seq_one_letter_code
_entity_poly.pdbx_strand_id
1 'polypeptide(L)'
;MKKRPLLGVLLLFILVIFIWYQTGNKDPVSCSAENVSVTGVVKEIQNTASGSRLILSDVLITGCRNTAENKNENTDKISCSKILVYDKKNASLFSDLKLGNSITLKGTVCSFSLPGNPGQFNEFEYYRQQNINYKMFPERMLYKNHHVDRYRQYLYECREQLCNTVRQCMPAKEAGIVNAVLFGDKSELPEDIKLLYQRNGIAHLLAISGLHVTILAGSIFWLLRKYIMKMQSAALVTIIFLITYGELTGFSIATSRAVVMMICLLCAKILGKSYDMLSAMALSAIIILLQKPYALMNNGFLLSYGTVLGIYLLTPVLTDIFQINVVEERYGKKIAELLKSLSASMGATLMTLPAIMYTYYEIPSYSVLLNLIILPFLSFVVGLGMAAAVVGCFFRWIGKFLLGTVHFILQYYELVCCTVSNFPAAVLITGQPGRYQIGIYYLIIIIWVYRYSGNASFLRKIPSMLLLLILLLVLFIPKANREFELTMLDVGQGDGIFLQSGKFTMLMDGGSSSEKQIGKYRIIPYLKYRGISHVDIVAISHPDSDHTSGLLELLENEDSYGISVGKVLLPERPEPDEEYLLLEKKIRKAGMEILKVKAGDCFSCGDMKFCCYYPYRDTVAESANDYSLVLRAECGKFSALLTGDLGEEGEKKMIEGLGSLPQTDILKVGHHGSKTSTSEELLNHLKPRIALISAGKENRYGHPSREVTERLKTKGISTYVTIRSGAVSVYGVGDKLWVEKYRR
;
A
#
# COMPACT_ATOMS: atom_id res chain seq x y z
N MET A 1 26.05 -17.10 19.37
CA MET A 1 26.83 -16.15 18.55
C MET A 1 28.28 -16.63 18.30
N LYS A 2 29.04 -17.18 19.26
CA LYS A 2 30.39 -17.66 19.02
C LYS A 2 30.58 -18.67 17.87
N LYS A 3 29.54 -19.44 17.51
CA LYS A 3 29.57 -20.40 16.39
C LYS A 3 29.07 -19.83 15.05
N ARG A 4 28.60 -18.57 15.02
CA ARG A 4 28.00 -17.92 13.82
C ARG A 4 28.44 -16.46 13.70
N PRO A 5 29.67 -16.20 13.29
CA PRO A 5 30.23 -14.84 13.24
C PRO A 5 29.48 -13.92 12.28
N LEU A 6 28.98 -14.45 11.13
CA LEU A 6 28.20 -13.67 10.15
C LEU A 6 26.92 -13.05 10.74
N LEU A 7 26.30 -13.70 11.72
CA LEU A 7 25.13 -13.14 12.38
C LEU A 7 25.48 -11.91 13.22
N GLY A 8 26.64 -11.93 13.88
CA GLY A 8 27.16 -10.78 14.62
C GLY A 8 27.49 -9.60 13.69
N VAL A 9 28.13 -9.89 12.56
CA VAL A 9 28.43 -8.89 11.52
C VAL A 9 27.14 -8.30 10.96
N LEU A 10 26.12 -9.10 10.67
CA LEU A 10 24.83 -8.62 10.19
C LEU A 10 24.16 -7.69 11.20
N LEU A 11 24.13 -8.05 12.48
CA LEU A 11 23.51 -7.21 13.52
C LEU A 11 24.23 -5.86 13.65
N LEU A 12 25.56 -5.85 13.63
CA LEU A 12 26.34 -4.61 13.62
C LEU A 12 26.02 -3.77 12.38
N PHE A 13 25.93 -4.41 11.21
CA PHE A 13 25.66 -3.73 9.95
C PHE A 13 24.25 -3.13 9.94
N ILE A 14 23.23 -3.84 10.43
CA ILE A 14 21.88 -3.33 10.60
C ILE A 14 21.88 -2.10 11.53
N LEU A 15 22.61 -2.15 12.64
CA LEU A 15 22.71 -1.02 13.58
C LEU A 15 23.33 0.21 12.90
N VAL A 16 24.42 0.02 12.15
CA VAL A 16 25.07 1.12 11.41
C VAL A 16 24.12 1.73 10.37
N ILE A 17 23.43 0.90 9.58
CA ILE A 17 22.43 1.38 8.60
C ILE A 17 21.29 2.11 9.29
N PHE A 18 20.81 1.60 10.41
CA PHE A 18 19.72 2.24 11.16
C PHE A 18 20.12 3.62 11.69
N ILE A 19 21.32 3.74 12.27
CA ILE A 19 21.87 5.03 12.72
C ILE A 19 22.03 5.98 11.53
N TRP A 20 22.64 5.50 10.44
CA TRP A 20 22.81 6.29 9.22
C TRP A 20 21.47 6.77 8.63
N TYR A 21 20.45 5.93 8.66
CA TYR A 21 19.10 6.31 8.22
C TYR A 21 18.50 7.41 9.09
N GLN A 22 18.68 7.32 10.41
CA GLN A 22 18.15 8.35 11.35
C GLN A 22 18.89 9.69 11.22
N THR A 23 20.19 9.66 10.96
CA THR A 23 21.04 10.87 10.90
C THR A 23 21.10 11.50 9.51
N GLY A 24 20.96 10.69 8.45
CA GLY A 24 21.12 11.08 7.05
C GLY A 24 19.82 11.40 6.30
N ASN A 25 18.68 11.39 6.98
CA ASN A 25 17.38 11.57 6.36
C ASN A 25 17.13 13.06 6.04
N LYS A 26 17.79 13.56 4.97
CA LYS A 26 17.42 14.85 4.38
C LYS A 26 16.16 14.66 3.54
N ASP A 27 15.22 15.58 3.70
CA ASP A 27 14.05 15.65 2.84
C ASP A 27 14.48 15.68 1.36
N PRO A 28 13.68 15.06 0.48
CA PRO A 28 14.01 15.09 -0.94
C PRO A 28 14.14 16.51 -1.40
N VAL A 29 15.22 16.81 -2.11
CA VAL A 29 15.29 18.09 -2.85
C VAL A 29 14.10 18.11 -3.79
N SER A 30 13.12 18.97 -3.50
CA SER A 30 11.95 19.13 -4.36
C SER A 30 12.42 19.73 -5.68
N CYS A 31 12.55 18.86 -6.69
CA CYS A 31 12.81 19.29 -8.05
C CYS A 31 11.51 19.12 -8.85
N SER A 32 10.94 20.20 -9.31
CA SER A 32 9.93 20.22 -10.35
C SER A 32 10.41 21.22 -11.40
N ALA A 33 10.90 20.71 -12.53
CA ALA A 33 11.45 21.55 -13.56
C ALA A 33 10.94 21.10 -14.93
N GLU A 34 10.42 22.04 -15.69
CA GLU A 34 9.99 21.87 -17.07
C GLU A 34 11.15 22.12 -18.04
N ASN A 35 11.04 21.56 -19.24
CA ASN A 35 12.03 21.72 -20.30
C ASN A 35 13.47 21.26 -19.97
N VAL A 36 13.59 20.28 -19.07
CA VAL A 36 14.86 19.72 -18.61
C VAL A 36 15.35 18.63 -19.56
N SER A 37 16.66 18.57 -19.78
CA SER A 37 17.28 17.47 -20.53
C SER A 37 17.84 16.42 -19.56
N VAL A 38 17.47 15.16 -19.79
CA VAL A 38 17.91 14.01 -18.98
C VAL A 38 18.64 13.02 -19.89
N THR A 39 19.91 12.79 -19.56
CA THR A 39 20.73 11.77 -20.23
C THR A 39 20.93 10.58 -19.29
N GLY A 40 20.79 9.37 -19.81
CA GLY A 40 20.99 8.15 -19.01
C GLY A 40 21.01 6.89 -19.89
N VAL A 41 21.35 5.77 -19.28
CA VAL A 41 21.43 4.44 -19.94
C VAL A 41 20.17 3.65 -19.64
N VAL A 42 19.54 3.09 -20.65
CA VAL A 42 18.33 2.25 -20.52
C VAL A 42 18.69 0.95 -19.79
N LYS A 43 18.18 0.81 -18.58
CA LYS A 43 18.42 -0.35 -17.70
C LYS A 43 17.26 -1.34 -17.71
N GLU A 44 16.03 -0.85 -17.81
CA GLU A 44 14.83 -1.67 -17.76
C GLU A 44 13.72 -1.03 -18.60
N ILE A 45 13.00 -1.88 -19.32
CA ILE A 45 11.83 -1.51 -20.12
C ILE A 45 10.66 -2.31 -19.61
N GLN A 46 9.57 -1.63 -19.23
CA GLN A 46 8.33 -2.23 -18.76
C GLN A 46 7.19 -1.72 -19.64
N ASN A 47 6.53 -2.62 -20.35
CA ASN A 47 5.32 -2.29 -21.10
C ASN A 47 4.12 -2.57 -20.21
N THR A 48 3.26 -1.57 -20.00
CA THR A 48 2.03 -1.70 -19.23
C THR A 48 0.83 -1.35 -20.10
N ALA A 49 -0.35 -1.78 -19.72
CA ALA A 49 -1.59 -1.46 -20.44
C ALA A 49 -1.82 0.07 -20.59
N SER A 50 -1.25 0.88 -19.70
CA SER A 50 -1.37 2.35 -19.68
C SER A 50 -0.21 3.09 -20.35
N GLY A 51 0.74 2.39 -20.97
CA GLY A 51 1.93 2.97 -21.61
C GLY A 51 3.22 2.26 -21.23
N SER A 52 4.34 2.74 -21.74
CA SER A 52 5.67 2.18 -21.46
C SER A 52 6.35 2.95 -20.33
N ARG A 53 7.08 2.23 -19.49
CA ARG A 53 7.92 2.78 -18.42
C ARG A 53 9.36 2.37 -18.66
N LEU A 54 10.29 3.31 -18.47
CA LEU A 54 11.73 3.04 -18.52
C LEU A 54 12.38 3.38 -17.19
N ILE A 55 13.39 2.59 -16.82
CA ILE A 55 14.33 2.97 -15.76
C ILE A 55 15.67 3.27 -16.42
N LEU A 56 16.13 4.51 -16.29
CA LEU A 56 17.46 4.90 -16.71
C LEU A 56 18.41 4.86 -15.53
N SER A 57 19.65 4.42 -15.76
CA SER A 57 20.77 4.49 -14.81
C SER A 57 21.81 5.51 -15.27
N ASP A 58 22.73 5.86 -14.35
CA ASP A 58 23.83 6.80 -14.60
C ASP A 58 23.31 8.13 -15.18
N VAL A 59 22.35 8.70 -14.45
CA VAL A 59 21.53 9.79 -14.94
C VAL A 59 22.16 11.14 -14.67
N LEU A 60 22.23 11.96 -15.73
CA LEU A 60 22.60 13.37 -15.67
C LEU A 60 21.41 14.24 -16.08
N ILE A 61 20.94 15.09 -15.18
CA ILE A 61 19.87 16.05 -15.40
C ILE A 61 20.50 17.42 -15.63
N THR A 62 20.15 18.09 -16.73
CA THR A 62 20.67 19.41 -17.11
C THR A 62 19.53 20.41 -17.32
N GLY A 63 19.70 21.64 -16.86
CA GLY A 63 18.70 22.71 -16.96
C GLY A 63 17.73 22.78 -15.78
N CYS A 64 18.03 22.13 -14.66
CA CYS A 64 17.21 22.17 -13.45
C CYS A 64 17.66 23.34 -12.57
N ARG A 65 16.79 24.34 -12.36
CA ARG A 65 17.03 25.39 -11.35
C ARG A 65 16.61 24.85 -9.98
N ASN A 66 17.55 24.80 -9.04
CA ASN A 66 17.25 24.47 -7.65
C ASN A 66 16.34 25.54 -7.04
N THR A 67 15.13 25.18 -6.66
CA THR A 67 14.17 26.05 -5.95
C THR A 67 14.43 26.15 -4.43
N ALA A 68 15.46 25.49 -3.93
CA ALA A 68 15.86 25.58 -2.53
C ALA A 68 16.79 26.78 -2.28
N GLU A 69 16.52 27.53 -1.24
CA GLU A 69 17.01 28.84 -0.77
C GLU A 69 18.51 29.16 -0.78
N ASN A 70 19.35 28.53 -1.56
CA ASN A 70 20.76 28.91 -1.69
C ASN A 70 21.05 29.47 -3.08
N LYS A 71 21.00 30.80 -3.18
CA LYS A 71 21.23 31.64 -4.38
C LYS A 71 22.67 31.61 -4.94
N ASN A 72 23.58 30.79 -4.45
CA ASN A 72 25.01 30.93 -4.77
C ASN A 72 25.69 29.73 -5.45
N GLU A 73 24.97 28.67 -5.83
CA GLU A 73 25.56 27.61 -6.66
C GLU A 73 24.77 27.44 -7.96
N ASN A 74 25.35 27.93 -9.04
CA ASN A 74 24.97 27.63 -10.43
C ASN A 74 25.26 26.13 -10.74
N THR A 75 24.54 25.19 -10.12
CA THR A 75 24.64 23.78 -10.50
C THR A 75 23.54 23.44 -11.51
N ASP A 76 23.80 23.74 -12.77
CA ASP A 76 22.96 23.36 -13.91
C ASP A 76 22.89 21.84 -14.13
N LYS A 77 23.57 21.05 -13.31
CA LYS A 77 23.70 19.59 -13.49
C LYS A 77 23.45 18.85 -12.18
N ILE A 78 22.47 17.94 -12.19
CA ILE A 78 22.19 17.00 -11.08
C ILE A 78 22.51 15.60 -11.56
N SER A 79 23.40 14.90 -10.85
CA SER A 79 23.67 13.48 -11.07
C SER A 79 22.84 12.63 -10.11
N CYS A 80 22.17 11.59 -10.61
CA CYS A 80 21.44 10.65 -9.79
C CYS A 80 21.59 9.22 -10.29
N SER A 81 21.44 8.25 -9.39
CA SER A 81 21.63 6.84 -9.68
C SER A 81 20.63 6.31 -10.72
N LYS A 82 19.34 6.64 -10.55
CA LYS A 82 18.27 6.19 -11.43
C LYS A 82 17.14 7.21 -11.49
N ILE A 83 16.46 7.22 -12.65
CA ILE A 83 15.22 7.96 -12.88
C ILE A 83 14.18 7.04 -13.51
N LEU A 84 12.92 7.24 -13.13
CA LEU A 84 11.77 6.56 -13.73
C LEU A 84 11.15 7.46 -14.79
N VAL A 85 11.01 6.96 -16.01
CA VAL A 85 10.45 7.70 -17.14
C VAL A 85 9.12 7.08 -17.53
N TYR A 86 8.07 7.90 -17.59
CA TYR A 86 6.71 7.50 -17.95
C TYR A 86 6.34 8.04 -19.32
N ASP A 87 6.08 7.18 -20.30
CA ASP A 87 5.47 7.59 -21.56
C ASP A 87 3.94 7.45 -21.47
N LYS A 88 3.27 8.60 -21.30
CA LYS A 88 1.80 8.65 -21.23
C LYS A 88 1.12 8.92 -22.56
N LYS A 89 1.85 9.44 -23.57
CA LYS A 89 1.23 10.03 -24.75
C LYS A 89 1.54 9.30 -26.07
N ASN A 90 2.70 8.67 -26.17
CA ASN A 90 3.16 8.06 -27.44
C ASN A 90 3.93 6.77 -27.19
N ALA A 91 3.25 5.64 -27.21
CA ALA A 91 3.91 4.31 -27.17
C ALA A 91 5.02 4.15 -28.24
N SER A 92 5.12 5.07 -29.21
CA SER A 92 6.12 5.10 -30.27
C SER A 92 7.49 5.64 -29.86
N LEU A 93 7.57 6.47 -28.80
CA LEU A 93 8.85 7.07 -28.37
C LEU A 93 9.87 6.02 -27.91
N PHE A 94 9.41 4.88 -27.43
CA PHE A 94 10.26 3.83 -26.86
C PHE A 94 10.27 2.52 -27.66
N SER A 95 9.56 2.45 -28.81
CA SER A 95 9.40 1.22 -29.61
C SER A 95 10.72 0.57 -30.04
N ASP A 96 11.73 1.39 -30.33
CA ASP A 96 13.02 0.93 -30.87
C ASP A 96 14.15 0.92 -29.83
N LEU A 97 13.84 1.13 -28.55
CA LEU A 97 14.86 1.15 -27.51
C LEU A 97 15.29 -0.26 -27.11
N LYS A 98 16.60 -0.40 -26.91
CA LYS A 98 17.24 -1.62 -26.42
C LYS A 98 17.97 -1.35 -25.11
N LEU A 99 18.11 -2.37 -24.28
CA LEU A 99 18.86 -2.28 -23.04
C LEU A 99 20.32 -1.91 -23.33
N GLY A 100 20.85 -0.95 -22.58
CA GLY A 100 22.21 -0.41 -22.78
C GLY A 100 22.27 0.81 -23.71
N ASN A 101 21.17 1.17 -24.42
CA ASN A 101 21.16 2.43 -25.17
C ASN A 101 21.34 3.62 -24.22
N SER A 102 22.23 4.53 -24.54
CA SER A 102 22.28 5.84 -23.88
C SER A 102 21.37 6.80 -24.65
N ILE A 103 20.44 7.42 -23.93
CA ILE A 103 19.43 8.31 -24.50
C ILE A 103 19.44 9.65 -23.80
N THR A 104 19.08 10.69 -24.55
CA THR A 104 18.80 12.02 -24.00
C THR A 104 17.36 12.37 -24.29
N LEU A 105 16.59 12.59 -23.24
CA LEU A 105 15.18 12.95 -23.28
C LEU A 105 15.02 14.39 -22.84
N LYS A 106 14.07 15.09 -23.44
CA LYS A 106 13.63 16.41 -23.00
C LYS A 106 12.19 16.33 -22.49
N GLY A 107 11.92 16.95 -21.34
CA GLY A 107 10.59 16.95 -20.74
C GLY A 107 10.58 17.50 -19.33
N THR A 108 9.56 17.12 -18.56
CA THR A 108 9.35 17.55 -17.17
C THR A 108 9.88 16.52 -16.19
N VAL A 109 10.74 16.92 -15.27
CA VAL A 109 11.25 16.11 -14.16
C VAL A 109 10.56 16.53 -12.88
N CYS A 110 10.07 15.56 -12.11
CA CYS A 110 9.38 15.79 -10.85
C CYS A 110 9.93 14.87 -9.75
N SER A 111 9.94 15.35 -8.52
CA SER A 111 10.13 14.50 -7.34
C SER A 111 8.90 13.61 -7.12
N PHE A 112 9.09 12.49 -6.43
CA PHE A 112 7.96 11.66 -6.00
C PHE A 112 7.19 12.38 -4.89
N SER A 113 5.87 12.16 -4.85
CA SER A 113 5.00 12.78 -3.87
C SER A 113 5.19 12.18 -2.48
N LEU A 114 5.22 13.04 -1.47
CA LEU A 114 5.10 12.63 -0.07
C LEU A 114 3.62 12.37 0.25
N PRO A 115 3.33 11.40 1.14
CA PRO A 115 1.96 11.13 1.52
C PRO A 115 1.33 12.36 2.18
N GLY A 116 0.07 12.62 1.86
CA GLY A 116 -0.72 13.68 2.45
C GLY A 116 -1.51 13.24 3.68
N ASN A 117 -1.77 11.94 3.80
CA ASN A 117 -2.61 11.37 4.86
C ASN A 117 -1.92 10.23 5.61
N PRO A 118 -2.23 10.03 6.90
CA PRO A 118 -1.87 8.79 7.58
C PRO A 118 -2.40 7.56 6.82
N GLY A 119 -1.58 6.52 6.74
CA GLY A 119 -1.95 5.30 6.01
C GLY A 119 -1.79 5.36 4.49
N GLN A 120 -1.63 6.53 3.91
CA GLN A 120 -1.42 6.70 2.47
C GLN A 120 -0.07 6.10 2.03
N PHE A 121 -0.04 5.51 0.84
CA PHE A 121 1.18 4.96 0.26
C PHE A 121 2.24 6.05 0.06
N ASN A 122 3.45 5.80 0.57
CA ASN A 122 4.58 6.69 0.42
C ASN A 122 5.36 6.37 -0.85
N GLU A 123 5.02 7.07 -1.95
CA GLU A 123 5.65 6.90 -3.26
C GLU A 123 7.17 7.21 -3.19
N PHE A 124 7.54 8.27 -2.50
CA PHE A 124 8.93 8.67 -2.35
C PHE A 124 9.79 7.60 -1.69
N GLU A 125 9.35 7.07 -0.54
CA GLU A 125 10.09 6.04 0.18
C GLU A 125 10.16 4.73 -0.60
N TYR A 126 9.09 4.35 -1.29
CA TYR A 126 9.05 3.16 -2.14
C TYR A 126 10.08 3.19 -3.27
N TYR A 127 10.20 4.31 -3.99
CA TYR A 127 11.17 4.43 -5.08
C TYR A 127 12.59 4.68 -4.57
N ARG A 128 12.76 5.41 -3.45
CA ARG A 128 14.04 5.58 -2.77
C ARG A 128 14.69 4.24 -2.39
N GLN A 129 13.90 3.27 -1.91
CA GLN A 129 14.36 1.92 -1.61
C GLN A 129 14.90 1.17 -2.85
N GLN A 130 14.55 1.63 -4.04
CA GLN A 130 15.03 1.10 -5.32
C GLN A 130 16.16 1.95 -5.92
N ASN A 131 16.64 2.96 -5.20
CA ASN A 131 17.61 3.98 -5.64
C ASN A 131 17.10 4.80 -6.83
N ILE A 132 15.77 5.02 -6.94
CA ILE A 132 15.14 5.87 -7.95
C ILE A 132 14.76 7.19 -7.25
N ASN A 133 15.33 8.30 -7.73
CA ASN A 133 15.22 9.59 -7.04
C ASN A 133 14.12 10.49 -7.62
N TYR A 134 13.91 10.42 -8.93
CA TYR A 134 12.99 11.29 -9.66
C TYR A 134 12.14 10.51 -10.65
N LYS A 135 11.02 11.13 -11.08
CA LYS A 135 10.22 10.69 -12.22
C LYS A 135 10.26 11.74 -13.33
N MET A 136 10.20 11.29 -14.58
CA MET A 136 10.22 12.14 -15.78
C MET A 136 9.05 11.82 -16.69
N PHE A 137 8.46 12.86 -17.24
CA PHE A 137 7.48 12.80 -18.31
C PHE A 137 8.13 13.39 -19.58
N PRO A 138 8.57 12.54 -20.52
CA PRO A 138 9.27 12.99 -21.72
C PRO A 138 8.30 13.61 -22.72
N GLU A 139 8.75 14.64 -23.41
CA GLU A 139 8.06 15.25 -24.54
C GLU A 139 8.66 14.78 -25.87
N ARG A 140 10.01 14.66 -25.91
CA ARG A 140 10.75 14.22 -27.10
C ARG A 140 12.08 13.60 -26.72
N MET A 141 12.56 12.71 -27.62
CA MET A 141 13.91 12.16 -27.57
C MET A 141 14.83 13.04 -28.43
N LEU A 142 15.95 13.51 -27.83
CA LEU A 142 16.93 14.36 -28.50
C LEU A 142 18.07 13.54 -29.12
N TYR A 143 18.47 12.47 -28.43
CA TYR A 143 19.61 11.65 -28.83
C TYR A 143 19.41 10.21 -28.40
N LYS A 144 19.90 9.27 -29.23
CA LYS A 144 19.98 7.83 -28.95
C LYS A 144 21.28 7.31 -29.54
N ASN A 145 22.09 6.63 -28.73
CA ASN A 145 23.21 5.88 -29.25
C ASN A 145 22.81 4.46 -29.65
N HIS A 146 23.71 3.76 -30.38
CA HIS A 146 23.48 2.38 -30.84
C HIS A 146 24.14 1.32 -29.95
N HIS A 147 24.72 1.69 -28.80
CA HIS A 147 25.32 0.73 -27.87
C HIS A 147 24.23 -0.11 -27.22
N VAL A 148 24.36 -1.44 -27.28
CA VAL A 148 23.41 -2.41 -26.72
C VAL A 148 24.17 -3.35 -25.79
N ASP A 149 23.66 -3.53 -24.58
CA ASP A 149 24.09 -4.61 -23.70
C ASP A 149 23.52 -5.93 -24.21
N ARG A 150 24.31 -6.63 -25.05
CA ARG A 150 23.86 -7.82 -25.78
C ARG A 150 23.36 -8.93 -24.85
N TYR A 151 24.01 -9.11 -23.69
CA TYR A 151 23.62 -10.16 -22.76
C TYR A 151 22.27 -9.87 -22.11
N ARG A 152 22.09 -8.66 -21.57
CA ARG A 152 20.82 -8.26 -20.95
C ARG A 152 19.69 -8.16 -21.97
N GLN A 153 19.98 -7.65 -23.15
CA GLN A 153 19.00 -7.60 -24.23
C GLN A 153 18.52 -8.99 -24.63
N TYR A 154 19.42 -9.95 -24.77
CA TYR A 154 19.07 -11.35 -25.05
C TYR A 154 18.18 -11.96 -23.96
N LEU A 155 18.51 -11.73 -22.68
CA LEU A 155 17.69 -12.22 -21.57
C LEU A 155 16.31 -11.56 -21.54
N TYR A 156 16.24 -10.27 -21.85
CA TYR A 156 14.97 -9.55 -21.97
C TYR A 156 14.10 -10.13 -23.10
N GLU A 157 14.68 -10.36 -24.28
CA GLU A 157 13.99 -10.96 -25.43
C GLU A 157 13.52 -12.40 -25.12
N CYS A 158 14.37 -13.20 -24.46
CA CYS A 158 13.99 -14.54 -24.00
C CYS A 158 12.80 -14.48 -23.01
N ARG A 159 12.84 -13.57 -22.04
CA ARG A 159 11.74 -13.37 -21.08
C ARG A 159 10.44 -13.01 -21.81
N GLU A 160 10.50 -12.03 -22.73
CA GLU A 160 9.34 -11.60 -23.49
C GLU A 160 8.78 -12.74 -24.36
N GLN A 161 9.64 -13.55 -24.98
CA GLN A 161 9.23 -14.73 -25.76
C GLN A 161 8.50 -15.75 -24.86
N LEU A 162 9.04 -16.05 -23.68
CA LEU A 162 8.40 -16.96 -22.72
C LEU A 162 7.05 -16.42 -22.24
N CYS A 163 6.97 -15.13 -21.86
CA CYS A 163 5.73 -14.48 -21.48
C CYS A 163 4.69 -14.51 -22.62
N ASN A 164 5.10 -14.22 -23.84
CA ASN A 164 4.23 -14.27 -25.02
C ASN A 164 3.73 -15.69 -25.31
N THR A 165 4.56 -16.70 -25.11
CA THR A 165 4.16 -18.11 -25.26
C THR A 165 3.04 -18.46 -24.25
N VAL A 166 3.16 -18.02 -23.01
CA VAL A 166 2.10 -18.20 -22.00
C VAL A 166 0.82 -17.48 -22.42
N ARG A 167 0.90 -16.21 -22.88
CA ARG A 167 -0.25 -15.43 -23.38
C ARG A 167 -0.99 -16.12 -24.53
N GLN A 168 -0.27 -16.80 -25.41
CA GLN A 168 -0.85 -17.51 -26.55
C GLN A 168 -1.45 -18.88 -26.21
N CYS A 169 -1.09 -19.43 -25.05
CA CYS A 169 -1.46 -20.78 -24.64
C CYS A 169 -2.56 -20.85 -23.60
N MET A 170 -2.94 -19.72 -22.93
CA MET A 170 -3.97 -19.69 -21.91
C MET A 170 -4.72 -18.34 -21.90
N PRO A 171 -5.89 -18.23 -21.23
CA PRO A 171 -6.65 -17.00 -21.13
C PRO A 171 -5.84 -15.85 -20.49
N ALA A 172 -6.14 -14.61 -20.87
CA ALA A 172 -5.35 -13.43 -20.48
C ALA A 172 -5.23 -13.24 -18.95
N LYS A 173 -6.32 -13.51 -18.20
CA LYS A 173 -6.34 -13.41 -16.74
C LYS A 173 -5.30 -14.31 -16.08
N GLU A 174 -5.34 -15.59 -16.42
CA GLU A 174 -4.41 -16.59 -15.87
C GLU A 174 -3.00 -16.42 -16.40
N ALA A 175 -2.86 -15.99 -17.67
CA ALA A 175 -1.55 -15.68 -18.25
C ALA A 175 -0.83 -14.57 -17.49
N GLY A 176 -1.56 -13.51 -17.09
CA GLY A 176 -1.03 -12.45 -16.21
C GLY A 176 -0.55 -12.98 -14.87
N ILE A 177 -1.29 -13.93 -14.27
CA ILE A 177 -0.89 -14.57 -13.00
C ILE A 177 0.37 -15.41 -13.20
N VAL A 178 0.41 -16.27 -14.22
CA VAL A 178 1.56 -17.16 -14.49
C VAL A 178 2.81 -16.33 -14.81
N ASN A 179 2.70 -15.27 -15.62
CA ASN A 179 3.81 -14.39 -15.96
C ASN A 179 4.36 -13.66 -14.70
N ALA A 180 3.47 -13.24 -13.79
CA ALA A 180 3.89 -12.66 -12.52
C ALA A 180 4.62 -13.68 -11.62
N VAL A 181 4.12 -14.91 -11.54
CA VAL A 181 4.64 -16.00 -10.70
C VAL A 181 5.98 -16.51 -11.21
N LEU A 182 6.14 -16.71 -12.53
CA LEU A 182 7.32 -17.33 -13.12
C LEU A 182 8.41 -16.33 -13.54
N PHE A 183 8.00 -15.21 -14.11
CA PHE A 183 8.94 -14.26 -14.73
C PHE A 183 8.97 -12.90 -14.03
N GLY A 184 8.13 -12.70 -13.00
CA GLY A 184 8.04 -11.43 -12.26
C GLY A 184 7.38 -10.30 -13.07
N ASP A 185 6.77 -10.62 -14.21
CA ASP A 185 6.03 -9.65 -15.02
C ASP A 185 4.61 -9.46 -14.47
N LYS A 186 4.39 -8.28 -13.89
CA LYS A 186 3.10 -7.89 -13.28
C LYS A 186 2.30 -6.92 -14.14
N SER A 187 2.73 -6.70 -15.37
CA SER A 187 2.13 -5.68 -16.25
C SER A 187 0.67 -5.97 -16.60
N GLU A 188 0.31 -7.23 -16.70
CA GLU A 188 -1.03 -7.73 -17.06
C GLU A 188 -1.73 -8.44 -15.89
N LEU A 189 -1.21 -8.32 -14.67
CA LEU A 189 -1.83 -8.92 -13.50
C LEU A 189 -3.13 -8.17 -13.16
N PRO A 190 -4.31 -8.85 -13.18
CA PRO A 190 -5.57 -8.21 -12.87
C PRO A 190 -5.59 -7.70 -11.42
N GLU A 191 -6.10 -6.47 -11.24
CA GLU A 191 -6.13 -5.84 -9.91
C GLU A 191 -7.08 -6.52 -8.93
N ASP A 192 -8.21 -7.05 -9.42
CA ASP A 192 -9.15 -7.84 -8.64
C ASP A 192 -8.51 -9.10 -8.04
N ILE A 193 -7.72 -9.83 -8.82
CA ILE A 193 -6.97 -11.00 -8.36
C ILE A 193 -5.89 -10.60 -7.34
N LYS A 194 -5.18 -9.52 -7.60
CA LYS A 194 -4.17 -9.02 -6.65
C LYS A 194 -4.79 -8.68 -5.30
N LEU A 195 -5.94 -8.00 -5.31
CA LEU A 195 -6.68 -7.64 -4.09
C LEU A 195 -7.25 -8.89 -3.40
N LEU A 196 -7.86 -9.81 -4.16
CA LEU A 196 -8.37 -11.07 -3.64
C LEU A 196 -7.28 -11.88 -2.92
N TYR A 197 -6.10 -12.02 -3.55
CA TYR A 197 -4.98 -12.77 -2.97
C TYR A 197 -4.37 -12.03 -1.77
N GLN A 198 -4.35 -10.70 -1.78
CA GLN A 198 -3.89 -9.91 -0.65
C GLN A 198 -4.80 -10.10 0.57
N ARG A 199 -6.11 -9.99 0.39
CA ARG A 199 -7.11 -10.16 1.47
C ARG A 199 -7.13 -11.57 2.05
N ASN A 200 -6.77 -12.56 1.24
CA ASN A 200 -6.64 -13.96 1.67
C ASN A 200 -5.24 -14.32 2.21
N GLY A 201 -4.29 -13.37 2.25
CA GLY A 201 -2.94 -13.59 2.77
C GLY A 201 -2.03 -14.43 1.89
N ILE A 202 -2.38 -14.62 0.62
CA ILE A 202 -1.61 -15.39 -0.36
C ILE A 202 -0.98 -14.53 -1.45
N ALA A 203 -0.95 -13.20 -1.29
CA ALA A 203 -0.33 -12.27 -2.25
C ALA A 203 1.17 -12.57 -2.50
N HIS A 204 1.84 -13.26 -1.56
CA HIS A 204 3.22 -13.69 -1.74
C HIS A 204 3.42 -14.70 -2.88
N LEU A 205 2.36 -15.37 -3.35
CA LEU A 205 2.38 -16.23 -4.53
C LEU A 205 2.60 -15.43 -5.81
N LEU A 206 2.11 -14.18 -5.88
CA LEU A 206 2.27 -13.28 -7.03
C LEU A 206 3.67 -12.65 -7.11
N ALA A 207 4.55 -13.02 -6.22
CA ALA A 207 5.95 -12.62 -6.24
C ALA A 207 6.84 -13.84 -6.26
N ILE A 208 7.93 -13.76 -7.01
CA ILE A 208 8.91 -14.87 -7.03
C ILE A 208 9.49 -15.02 -5.62
N SER A 209 9.16 -16.13 -4.99
CA SER A 209 9.54 -16.45 -3.61
C SER A 209 10.69 -17.46 -3.54
N GLY A 210 11.21 -17.66 -2.33
CA GLY A 210 12.20 -18.70 -2.09
C GLY A 210 11.73 -20.11 -2.46
N LEU A 211 10.42 -20.37 -2.36
CA LEU A 211 9.85 -21.65 -2.73
C LEU A 211 9.90 -21.88 -4.26
N HIS A 212 9.59 -20.86 -5.07
CA HIS A 212 9.73 -20.91 -6.53
C HIS A 212 11.15 -21.25 -6.96
N VAL A 213 12.13 -20.52 -6.41
CA VAL A 213 13.56 -20.76 -6.70
C VAL A 213 13.98 -22.16 -6.25
N THR A 214 13.52 -22.62 -5.10
CA THR A 214 13.86 -23.96 -4.59
C THR A 214 13.24 -25.07 -5.45
N ILE A 215 12.00 -24.92 -5.90
CA ILE A 215 11.34 -25.88 -6.79
C ILE A 215 12.10 -25.98 -8.12
N LEU A 216 12.36 -24.84 -8.77
CA LEU A 216 13.04 -24.81 -10.07
C LEU A 216 14.48 -25.35 -9.98
N ALA A 217 15.28 -24.79 -9.10
CA ALA A 217 16.68 -25.20 -8.93
C ALA A 217 16.81 -26.63 -8.41
N GLY A 218 15.94 -27.01 -7.47
CA GLY A 218 15.90 -28.38 -6.92
C GLY A 218 15.56 -29.42 -7.96
N SER A 219 14.57 -29.13 -8.81
CA SER A 219 14.16 -30.00 -9.91
C SER A 219 15.27 -30.15 -10.94
N ILE A 220 15.89 -29.04 -11.36
CA ILE A 220 17.02 -29.04 -12.32
C ILE A 220 18.19 -29.80 -11.74
N PHE A 221 18.61 -29.51 -10.51
CA PHE A 221 19.72 -30.19 -9.86
C PHE A 221 19.47 -31.69 -9.73
N TRP A 222 18.24 -32.11 -9.32
CA TRP A 222 17.87 -33.51 -9.19
C TRP A 222 17.92 -34.23 -10.54
N LEU A 223 17.36 -33.62 -11.59
CA LEU A 223 17.30 -34.19 -12.94
C LEU A 223 18.72 -34.34 -13.54
N LEU A 224 19.55 -33.31 -13.46
CA LEU A 224 20.92 -33.34 -13.94
C LEU A 224 21.75 -34.41 -13.21
N ARG A 225 21.63 -34.47 -11.88
CA ARG A 225 22.36 -35.44 -11.06
C ARG A 225 21.92 -36.88 -11.32
N LYS A 226 20.61 -37.10 -11.51
CA LYS A 226 20.05 -38.45 -11.65
C LYS A 226 20.36 -39.05 -13.03
N TYR A 227 20.29 -38.25 -14.09
CA TYR A 227 20.31 -38.77 -15.47
C TYR A 227 21.51 -38.35 -16.31
N ILE A 228 22.22 -37.28 -15.96
CA ILE A 228 23.13 -36.61 -16.92
C ILE A 228 24.55 -36.44 -16.36
N MET A 229 24.72 -36.00 -15.08
CA MET A 229 26.01 -35.47 -14.59
C MET A 229 26.36 -35.94 -13.19
N LYS A 230 27.66 -35.85 -12.83
CA LYS A 230 28.15 -35.98 -11.45
C LYS A 230 27.66 -34.80 -10.60
N MET A 231 27.62 -34.99 -9.27
CA MET A 231 27.10 -34.04 -8.29
C MET A 231 27.70 -32.63 -8.44
N GLN A 232 29.03 -32.53 -8.62
CA GLN A 232 29.72 -31.26 -8.73
C GLN A 232 29.33 -30.48 -9.99
N SER A 233 29.30 -31.17 -11.14
CA SER A 233 28.89 -30.56 -12.43
C SER A 233 27.41 -30.16 -12.42
N ALA A 234 26.54 -31.01 -11.87
CA ALA A 234 25.12 -30.70 -11.74
C ALA A 234 24.89 -29.45 -10.83
N ALA A 235 25.63 -29.34 -9.74
CA ALA A 235 25.56 -28.18 -8.87
C ALA A 235 26.06 -26.90 -9.56
N LEU A 236 27.17 -26.97 -10.30
CA LEU A 236 27.70 -25.82 -11.03
C LEU A 236 26.73 -25.32 -12.10
N VAL A 237 26.17 -26.22 -12.92
CA VAL A 237 25.15 -25.87 -13.94
C VAL A 237 23.92 -25.25 -13.29
N THR A 238 23.49 -25.79 -12.14
CA THR A 238 22.35 -25.23 -11.40
C THR A 238 22.65 -23.83 -10.84
N ILE A 239 23.90 -23.57 -10.38
CA ILE A 239 24.33 -22.23 -9.95
C ILE A 239 24.27 -21.24 -11.11
N ILE A 240 24.77 -21.61 -12.29
CA ILE A 240 24.71 -20.78 -13.49
C ILE A 240 23.24 -20.48 -13.85
N PHE A 241 22.38 -21.51 -13.84
CA PHE A 241 20.95 -21.34 -14.05
C PHE A 241 20.33 -20.35 -13.06
N LEU A 242 20.64 -20.46 -11.76
CA LEU A 242 20.12 -19.58 -10.71
C LEU A 242 20.49 -18.12 -10.93
N ILE A 243 21.74 -17.86 -11.32
CA ILE A 243 22.21 -16.49 -11.61
C ILE A 243 21.45 -15.95 -12.84
N THR A 244 21.40 -16.72 -13.92
CA THR A 244 20.69 -16.34 -15.16
C THR A 244 19.19 -16.11 -14.91
N TYR A 245 18.54 -16.98 -14.14
CA TYR A 245 17.14 -16.82 -13.76
C TYR A 245 16.92 -15.58 -12.87
N GLY A 246 17.83 -15.31 -11.93
CA GLY A 246 17.81 -14.09 -11.12
C GLY A 246 17.91 -12.81 -11.98
N GLU A 247 18.80 -12.79 -12.97
CA GLU A 247 18.92 -11.69 -13.93
C GLU A 247 17.65 -11.52 -14.78
N LEU A 248 17.13 -12.62 -15.33
CA LEU A 248 15.91 -12.65 -16.13
C LEU A 248 14.70 -12.09 -15.37
N THR A 249 14.61 -12.35 -14.07
CA THR A 249 13.51 -11.92 -13.21
C THR A 249 13.76 -10.59 -12.48
N GLY A 250 14.91 -9.94 -12.71
CA GLY A 250 15.26 -8.62 -12.20
C GLY A 250 15.69 -8.58 -10.74
N PHE A 251 16.13 -9.70 -10.12
CA PHE A 251 16.65 -9.78 -8.75
C PHE A 251 15.83 -9.01 -7.71
N SER A 252 14.55 -9.37 -7.57
CA SER A 252 13.78 -8.88 -6.42
C SER A 252 14.46 -9.26 -5.10
N ILE A 253 14.18 -8.57 -4.00
CA ILE A 253 14.77 -8.86 -2.68
C ILE A 253 14.55 -10.33 -2.29
N ALA A 254 13.35 -10.87 -2.50
CA ALA A 254 13.03 -12.26 -2.20
C ALA A 254 13.78 -13.25 -3.11
N THR A 255 13.89 -12.94 -4.40
CA THR A 255 14.65 -13.73 -5.38
C THR A 255 16.13 -13.72 -5.05
N SER A 256 16.73 -12.55 -4.79
CA SER A 256 18.14 -12.39 -4.41
C SER A 256 18.50 -13.22 -3.18
N ARG A 257 17.67 -13.14 -2.12
CA ARG A 257 17.85 -13.96 -0.92
C ARG A 257 17.84 -15.45 -1.25
N ALA A 258 16.83 -15.90 -2.01
CA ALA A 258 16.66 -17.30 -2.34
C ALA A 258 17.82 -17.84 -3.21
N VAL A 259 18.25 -17.07 -4.20
CA VAL A 259 19.38 -17.41 -5.07
C VAL A 259 20.67 -17.54 -4.25
N VAL A 260 21.00 -16.55 -3.41
CA VAL A 260 22.21 -16.61 -2.57
C VAL A 260 22.18 -17.80 -1.61
N MET A 261 21.04 -18.01 -0.92
CA MET A 261 20.92 -19.15 0.01
C MET A 261 21.02 -20.51 -0.70
N MET A 262 20.45 -20.64 -1.91
CA MET A 262 20.53 -21.87 -2.70
C MET A 262 21.95 -22.10 -3.23
N ILE A 263 22.66 -21.04 -3.65
CA ILE A 263 24.08 -21.13 -4.04
C ILE A 263 24.90 -21.60 -2.84
N CYS A 264 24.70 -21.05 -1.65
CA CYS A 264 25.38 -21.52 -0.42
C CYS A 264 25.13 -23.01 -0.16
N LEU A 265 23.86 -23.48 -0.34
CA LEU A 265 23.52 -24.89 -0.19
C LEU A 265 24.25 -25.78 -1.21
N LEU A 266 24.29 -25.38 -2.47
CA LEU A 266 24.97 -26.13 -3.52
C LEU A 266 26.50 -26.13 -3.33
N CYS A 267 27.08 -25.00 -2.94
CA CYS A 267 28.50 -24.91 -2.60
C CYS A 267 28.85 -25.81 -1.40
N ALA A 268 28.02 -25.83 -0.35
CA ALA A 268 28.20 -26.73 0.78
C ALA A 268 28.22 -28.21 0.35
N LYS A 269 27.32 -28.59 -0.57
CA LYS A 269 27.31 -29.96 -1.17
C LYS A 269 28.57 -30.27 -1.99
N ILE A 270 29.05 -29.32 -2.80
CA ILE A 270 30.29 -29.47 -3.59
C ILE A 270 31.49 -29.67 -2.64
N LEU A 271 31.56 -28.88 -1.57
CA LEU A 271 32.67 -28.87 -0.63
C LEU A 271 32.57 -29.97 0.45
N GLY A 272 31.50 -30.75 0.48
CA GLY A 272 31.24 -31.75 1.51
C GLY A 272 31.09 -31.16 2.91
N LYS A 273 30.59 -29.92 3.03
CA LYS A 273 30.39 -29.20 4.29
C LYS A 273 28.90 -29.15 4.66
N SER A 274 28.63 -29.00 5.96
CA SER A 274 27.28 -28.79 6.45
C SER A 274 26.75 -27.39 6.07
N TYR A 275 25.52 -27.31 5.61
CA TYR A 275 24.82 -26.06 5.33
C TYR A 275 24.24 -25.50 6.64
N ASP A 276 24.58 -24.25 6.98
CA ASP A 276 23.94 -23.51 8.08
C ASP A 276 23.03 -22.41 7.53
N MET A 277 21.72 -22.61 7.69
CA MET A 277 20.69 -21.74 7.13
C MET A 277 20.78 -20.30 7.63
N LEU A 278 21.09 -20.08 8.93
CA LEU A 278 21.17 -18.73 9.50
C LEU A 278 22.42 -17.98 8.98
N SER A 279 23.54 -18.66 8.79
CA SER A 279 24.74 -18.04 8.20
C SER A 279 24.53 -17.68 6.73
N ALA A 280 23.87 -18.54 5.95
CA ALA A 280 23.52 -18.26 4.55
C ALA A 280 22.50 -17.11 4.45
N MET A 281 21.53 -17.07 5.36
CA MET A 281 20.57 -15.97 5.47
C MET A 281 21.27 -14.65 5.82
N ALA A 282 22.20 -14.65 6.78
CA ALA A 282 22.98 -13.47 7.16
C ALA A 282 23.83 -12.97 5.98
N LEU A 283 24.50 -13.88 5.27
CA LEU A 283 25.28 -13.54 4.08
C LEU A 283 24.41 -12.89 3.00
N SER A 284 23.24 -13.47 2.71
CA SER A 284 22.30 -12.89 1.72
C SER A 284 21.82 -11.50 2.14
N ALA A 285 21.53 -11.28 3.42
CA ALA A 285 21.14 -9.99 3.94
C ALA A 285 22.24 -8.95 3.79
N ILE A 286 23.48 -9.29 4.15
CA ILE A 286 24.65 -8.41 4.01
C ILE A 286 24.83 -8.01 2.53
N ILE A 287 24.80 -8.96 1.60
CA ILE A 287 24.95 -8.68 0.17
C ILE A 287 23.86 -7.71 -0.33
N ILE A 288 22.59 -7.94 0.05
CA ILE A 288 21.48 -7.08 -0.36
C ILE A 288 21.60 -5.69 0.24
N LEU A 289 21.92 -5.59 1.53
CA LEU A 289 22.02 -4.31 2.23
C LEU A 289 23.26 -3.49 1.79
N LEU A 290 24.34 -4.12 1.37
CA LEU A 290 25.48 -3.43 0.75
C LEU A 290 25.10 -2.77 -0.58
N GLN A 291 24.26 -3.43 -1.38
CA GLN A 291 23.81 -2.89 -2.66
C GLN A 291 22.68 -1.87 -2.51
N LYS A 292 21.80 -2.08 -1.54
CA LYS A 292 20.58 -1.29 -1.32
C LYS A 292 20.37 -1.08 0.20
N PRO A 293 21.04 -0.13 0.85
CA PRO A 293 20.92 0.08 2.30
C PRO A 293 19.47 0.34 2.77
N TYR A 294 18.71 1.07 1.96
CA TYR A 294 17.29 1.36 2.24
C TYR A 294 16.38 0.12 2.19
N ALA A 295 16.87 -1.02 1.66
CA ALA A 295 16.11 -2.26 1.64
C ALA A 295 15.74 -2.77 3.04
N LEU A 296 16.44 -2.35 4.10
CA LEU A 296 16.11 -2.67 5.48
C LEU A 296 14.69 -2.24 5.87
N MET A 297 14.21 -1.11 5.31
CA MET A 297 12.86 -0.58 5.55
C MET A 297 11.83 -1.11 4.53
N ASN A 298 12.26 -1.96 3.59
CA ASN A 298 11.38 -2.52 2.58
C ASN A 298 10.55 -3.66 3.16
N ASN A 299 9.23 -3.58 2.97
CA ASN A 299 8.31 -4.62 3.43
C ASN A 299 8.63 -6.01 2.86
N GLY A 300 9.06 -6.08 1.61
CA GLY A 300 9.50 -7.33 0.99
C GLY A 300 10.73 -7.94 1.69
N PHE A 301 11.64 -7.11 2.20
CA PHE A 301 12.77 -7.56 3.01
C PHE A 301 12.28 -8.10 4.36
N LEU A 302 11.50 -7.31 5.09
CA LEU A 302 10.99 -7.67 6.41
C LEU A 302 10.16 -8.96 6.39
N LEU A 303 9.22 -9.06 5.45
CA LEU A 303 8.37 -10.24 5.30
C LEU A 303 9.18 -11.47 4.85
N SER A 304 10.10 -11.31 3.90
CA SER A 304 10.88 -12.42 3.35
C SER A 304 11.85 -13.01 4.38
N TYR A 305 12.58 -12.17 5.12
CA TYR A 305 13.50 -12.60 6.18
C TYR A 305 12.75 -13.03 7.43
N GLY A 306 11.67 -12.32 7.79
CA GLY A 306 10.79 -12.70 8.90
C GLY A 306 10.18 -14.09 8.74
N THR A 307 9.68 -14.42 7.54
CA THR A 307 9.17 -15.77 7.24
C THR A 307 10.20 -16.85 7.50
N VAL A 308 11.43 -16.68 7.01
CA VAL A 308 12.50 -17.67 7.20
C VAL A 308 12.89 -17.80 8.68
N LEU A 309 12.98 -16.68 9.39
CA LEU A 309 13.25 -16.68 10.85
C LEU A 309 12.10 -17.36 11.61
N GLY A 310 10.86 -17.08 11.24
CA GLY A 310 9.69 -17.70 11.84
C GLY A 310 9.67 -19.22 11.68
N ILE A 311 9.92 -19.69 10.45
CA ILE A 311 10.04 -21.12 10.18
C ILE A 311 11.19 -21.74 10.99
N TYR A 312 12.34 -21.09 11.04
CA TYR A 312 13.52 -21.62 11.73
C TYR A 312 13.37 -21.65 13.26
N LEU A 313 12.83 -20.58 13.85
CA LEU A 313 12.76 -20.40 15.31
C LEU A 313 11.48 -20.98 15.93
N LEU A 314 10.33 -20.76 15.28
CA LEU A 314 9.04 -21.07 15.87
C LEU A 314 8.51 -22.43 15.47
N THR A 315 8.83 -22.96 14.28
CA THR A 315 8.34 -24.29 13.87
C THR A 315 8.75 -25.38 14.83
N PRO A 316 10.02 -25.50 15.29
CA PRO A 316 10.40 -26.52 16.26
C PRO A 316 9.61 -26.42 17.57
N VAL A 317 9.36 -25.19 18.03
CA VAL A 317 8.56 -24.92 19.23
C VAL A 317 7.12 -25.40 19.07
N LEU A 318 6.51 -25.05 17.94
CA LEU A 318 5.11 -25.44 17.64
C LEU A 318 4.97 -26.95 17.41
N THR A 319 5.91 -27.58 16.72
CA THR A 319 5.89 -29.04 16.47
C THR A 319 5.95 -29.84 17.77
N ASP A 320 6.68 -29.35 18.75
CA ASP A 320 6.79 -30.00 20.04
C ASP A 320 5.55 -29.70 20.91
N ILE A 321 4.99 -28.48 20.85
CA ILE A 321 3.70 -28.15 21.51
C ILE A 321 2.58 -29.05 21.00
N PHE A 322 2.50 -29.26 19.69
CA PHE A 322 1.52 -30.17 19.08
C PHE A 322 1.86 -31.64 19.27
N GLN A 323 2.97 -31.95 19.95
CA GLN A 323 3.45 -33.31 20.21
C GLN A 323 3.47 -34.19 18.95
N ILE A 324 4.00 -33.65 17.87
CA ILE A 324 3.91 -34.25 16.53
C ILE A 324 4.49 -35.69 16.51
N ASN A 325 5.51 -35.99 17.31
CA ASN A 325 6.07 -37.33 17.41
C ASN A 325 5.03 -38.32 17.97
N VAL A 326 4.27 -37.95 19.00
CA VAL A 326 3.17 -38.76 19.57
C VAL A 326 2.02 -38.91 18.56
N VAL A 327 1.74 -37.83 17.82
CA VAL A 327 0.72 -37.87 16.76
C VAL A 327 1.15 -38.79 15.61
N GLU A 328 2.44 -38.79 15.24
CA GLU A 328 2.99 -39.69 14.20
C GLU A 328 2.84 -41.16 14.58
N GLU A 329 3.13 -41.49 15.84
CA GLU A 329 2.99 -42.84 16.38
C GLU A 329 1.51 -43.30 16.46
N ARG A 330 0.60 -42.37 16.86
CA ARG A 330 -0.81 -42.68 17.11
C ARG A 330 -1.71 -42.62 15.89
N TYR A 331 -1.47 -41.64 15.02
CA TYR A 331 -2.34 -41.31 13.88
C TYR A 331 -1.66 -41.42 12.51
N GLY A 332 -0.36 -41.72 12.51
CA GLY A 332 0.41 -41.98 11.30
C GLY A 332 1.07 -40.73 10.68
N LYS A 333 2.00 -41.02 9.79
CA LYS A 333 2.94 -40.03 9.20
C LYS A 333 2.23 -38.89 8.43
N LYS A 334 1.12 -39.16 7.74
CA LYS A 334 0.41 -38.14 6.93
C LYS A 334 -0.12 -37.00 7.78
N ILE A 335 -0.73 -37.34 8.94
CA ILE A 335 -1.27 -36.35 9.88
C ILE A 335 -0.13 -35.54 10.53
N ALA A 336 0.97 -36.21 10.87
CA ALA A 336 2.16 -35.54 11.40
C ALA A 336 2.77 -34.57 10.40
N GLU A 337 2.86 -34.92 9.11
CA GLU A 337 3.34 -34.01 8.04
C GLU A 337 2.40 -32.82 7.84
N LEU A 338 1.09 -33.01 7.92
CA LEU A 338 0.11 -31.94 7.87
C LEU A 338 0.31 -30.94 9.03
N LEU A 339 0.48 -31.46 10.26
CA LEU A 339 0.72 -30.63 11.44
C LEU A 339 2.10 -29.94 11.40
N LYS A 340 3.12 -30.56 10.81
CA LYS A 340 4.42 -29.91 10.56
C LYS A 340 4.26 -28.74 9.59
N SER A 341 3.49 -28.91 8.53
CA SER A 341 3.19 -27.84 7.56
C SER A 341 2.38 -26.70 8.19
N LEU A 342 1.38 -27.05 9.02
CA LEU A 342 0.61 -26.10 9.81
C LEU A 342 1.53 -25.31 10.77
N SER A 343 2.42 -25.98 11.50
CA SER A 343 3.38 -25.37 12.41
C SER A 343 4.32 -24.41 11.68
N ALA A 344 4.78 -24.77 10.48
CA ALA A 344 5.63 -23.89 9.67
C ALA A 344 4.86 -22.65 9.19
N SER A 345 3.63 -22.81 8.71
CA SER A 345 2.78 -21.68 8.30
C SER A 345 2.46 -20.76 9.48
N MET A 346 2.11 -21.31 10.64
CA MET A 346 1.89 -20.55 11.87
C MET A 346 3.16 -19.80 12.31
N GLY A 347 4.32 -20.47 12.31
CA GLY A 347 5.59 -19.86 12.69
C GLY A 347 5.98 -18.70 11.77
N ALA A 348 5.77 -18.86 10.47
CA ALA A 348 5.97 -17.77 9.49
C ALA A 348 5.02 -16.60 9.75
N THR A 349 3.72 -16.89 9.93
CA THR A 349 2.68 -15.87 10.17
C THR A 349 2.94 -15.11 11.47
N LEU A 350 3.20 -15.80 12.58
CA LEU A 350 3.49 -15.17 13.87
C LEU A 350 4.69 -14.22 13.78
N MET A 351 5.77 -14.63 13.11
CA MET A 351 6.95 -13.77 12.99
C MET A 351 6.69 -12.54 12.11
N THR A 352 5.84 -12.64 11.10
CA THR A 352 5.57 -11.56 10.15
C THR A 352 4.34 -10.71 10.51
N LEU A 353 3.53 -11.14 11.47
CA LEU A 353 2.27 -10.51 11.85
C LEU A 353 2.39 -9.00 12.14
N PRO A 354 3.34 -8.52 12.98
CA PRO A 354 3.46 -7.08 13.22
C PRO A 354 3.81 -6.28 11.97
N ALA A 355 4.63 -6.85 11.06
CA ALA A 355 4.99 -6.20 9.81
C ALA A 355 3.79 -6.13 8.84
N ILE A 356 2.96 -7.17 8.80
CA ILE A 356 1.71 -7.21 8.03
C ILE A 356 0.75 -6.15 8.56
N MET A 357 0.49 -6.11 9.86
CA MET A 357 -0.38 -5.10 10.50
C MET A 357 0.13 -3.67 10.28
N TYR A 358 1.44 -3.46 10.39
CA TYR A 358 2.04 -2.14 10.19
C TYR A 358 1.91 -1.61 8.76
N THR A 359 1.90 -2.53 7.78
CA THR A 359 1.94 -2.20 6.35
C THR A 359 0.56 -2.18 5.70
N TYR A 360 -0.27 -3.17 6.02
CA TYR A 360 -1.56 -3.38 5.37
C TYR A 360 -2.74 -2.99 6.26
N TYR A 361 -2.50 -2.79 7.57
CA TYR A 361 -3.50 -2.42 8.58
C TYR A 361 -4.63 -3.45 8.74
N GLU A 362 -4.45 -4.64 8.15
CA GLU A 362 -5.41 -5.74 8.14
C GLU A 362 -4.70 -7.08 8.29
N ILE A 363 -5.42 -8.08 8.80
CA ILE A 363 -4.94 -9.45 8.97
C ILE A 363 -5.91 -10.41 8.27
N PRO A 364 -5.43 -11.25 7.34
CA PRO A 364 -6.21 -12.35 6.78
C PRO A 364 -6.27 -13.50 7.78
N SER A 365 -7.42 -13.70 8.43
CA SER A 365 -7.58 -14.64 9.56
C SER A 365 -7.36 -16.11 9.15
N TYR A 366 -7.78 -16.46 7.95
CA TYR A 366 -7.71 -17.83 7.43
C TYR A 366 -6.45 -18.14 6.62
N SER A 367 -5.49 -17.20 6.53
CA SER A 367 -4.29 -17.34 5.68
C SER A 367 -3.46 -18.59 6.00
N VAL A 368 -3.37 -18.99 7.27
CA VAL A 368 -2.63 -20.20 7.69
C VAL A 368 -3.25 -21.45 7.10
N LEU A 369 -4.59 -21.57 7.13
CA LEU A 369 -5.32 -22.69 6.56
C LEU A 369 -5.30 -22.67 5.03
N LEU A 370 -5.45 -21.49 4.43
CA LEU A 370 -5.35 -21.32 2.98
C LEU A 370 -3.99 -21.75 2.44
N ASN A 371 -2.91 -21.37 3.12
CA ASN A 371 -1.57 -21.78 2.74
C ASN A 371 -1.40 -23.30 2.75
N LEU A 372 -2.04 -23.99 3.70
CA LEU A 372 -2.02 -25.45 3.78
C LEU A 372 -2.69 -26.11 2.56
N ILE A 373 -3.75 -25.50 2.04
CA ILE A 373 -4.51 -25.97 0.87
C ILE A 373 -3.80 -25.61 -0.45
N ILE A 374 -3.28 -24.40 -0.56
CA ILE A 374 -2.80 -23.81 -1.82
C ILE A 374 -1.34 -24.17 -2.12
N LEU A 375 -0.45 -24.14 -1.10
CA LEU A 375 0.99 -24.34 -1.32
C LEU A 375 1.38 -25.70 -1.94
N PRO A 376 0.71 -26.82 -1.65
CA PRO A 376 1.04 -28.10 -2.32
C PRO A 376 0.92 -28.04 -3.84
N PHE A 377 -0.08 -27.31 -4.36
CA PHE A 377 -0.32 -27.15 -5.80
C PHE A 377 0.62 -26.17 -6.47
N LEU A 378 1.26 -25.28 -5.70
CA LEU A 378 2.20 -24.30 -6.25
C LEU A 378 3.37 -24.96 -6.99
N SER A 379 3.82 -26.13 -6.54
CA SER A 379 4.88 -26.90 -7.19
C SER A 379 4.49 -27.29 -8.63
N PHE A 380 3.23 -27.62 -8.86
CA PHE A 380 2.69 -27.93 -10.19
C PHE A 380 2.59 -26.66 -11.04
N VAL A 381 2.08 -25.55 -10.49
CA VAL A 381 2.00 -24.27 -11.20
C VAL A 381 3.38 -23.83 -11.67
N VAL A 382 4.39 -23.90 -10.79
CA VAL A 382 5.76 -23.48 -11.12
C VAL A 382 6.43 -24.47 -12.08
N GLY A 383 6.34 -25.77 -11.81
CA GLY A 383 7.00 -26.80 -12.61
C GLY A 383 6.40 -26.94 -14.00
N LEU A 384 5.08 -27.16 -14.09
CA LEU A 384 4.37 -27.30 -15.35
C LEU A 384 4.33 -25.98 -16.13
N GLY A 385 4.14 -24.85 -15.44
CA GLY A 385 4.15 -23.53 -16.06
C GLY A 385 5.49 -23.20 -16.73
N MET A 386 6.61 -23.47 -16.05
CA MET A 386 7.94 -23.27 -16.64
C MET A 386 8.21 -24.25 -17.79
N ALA A 387 7.89 -25.52 -17.64
CA ALA A 387 8.02 -26.50 -18.70
C ALA A 387 7.17 -26.13 -19.93
N ALA A 388 5.93 -25.70 -19.69
CA ALA A 388 5.02 -25.26 -20.75
C ALA A 388 5.50 -24.00 -21.48
N ALA A 389 6.04 -23.02 -20.74
CA ALA A 389 6.60 -21.82 -21.34
C ALA A 389 7.79 -22.14 -22.25
N VAL A 390 8.70 -23.02 -21.81
CA VAL A 390 9.87 -23.42 -22.60
C VAL A 390 9.49 -24.31 -23.79
N VAL A 391 8.73 -25.39 -23.56
CA VAL A 391 8.34 -26.34 -24.63
C VAL A 391 7.34 -25.69 -25.57
N GLY A 392 6.47 -24.82 -25.10
CA GLY A 392 5.48 -24.11 -25.88
C GLY A 392 6.09 -23.15 -26.93
N CYS A 393 7.32 -22.67 -26.72
CA CYS A 393 8.06 -21.91 -27.72
C CYS A 393 8.29 -22.70 -28.99
N PHE A 394 8.42 -24.04 -28.90
CA PHE A 394 8.67 -24.94 -30.02
C PHE A 394 7.40 -25.69 -30.43
N PHE A 395 6.60 -26.14 -29.48
CA PHE A 395 5.42 -26.97 -29.66
C PHE A 395 4.22 -26.41 -28.89
N ARG A 396 3.49 -25.46 -29.48
CA ARG A 396 2.36 -24.77 -28.86
C ARG A 396 1.28 -25.69 -28.32
N TRP A 397 0.98 -26.81 -28.97
CA TRP A 397 -0.05 -27.74 -28.53
C TRP A 397 0.32 -28.43 -27.19
N ILE A 398 1.62 -28.74 -27.00
CA ILE A 398 2.12 -29.26 -25.72
C ILE A 398 2.06 -28.18 -24.64
N GLY A 399 2.47 -26.94 -24.99
CA GLY A 399 2.33 -25.78 -24.09
C GLY A 399 0.91 -25.57 -23.60
N LYS A 400 -0.08 -25.59 -24.52
CA LYS A 400 -1.52 -25.50 -24.19
C LYS A 400 -1.97 -26.65 -23.31
N PHE A 401 -1.56 -27.88 -23.58
CA PHE A 401 -1.93 -29.04 -22.76
C PHE A 401 -1.42 -28.92 -21.30
N LEU A 402 -0.15 -28.57 -21.13
CA LEU A 402 0.46 -28.40 -19.82
C LEU A 402 -0.16 -27.23 -19.06
N LEU A 403 -0.38 -26.08 -19.72
CA LEU A 403 -1.02 -24.92 -19.12
C LEU A 403 -2.50 -25.12 -18.83
N GLY A 404 -3.17 -26.07 -19.49
CA GLY A 404 -4.52 -26.48 -19.15
C GLY A 404 -4.63 -26.97 -17.69
N THR A 405 -3.66 -27.75 -17.23
CA THR A 405 -3.60 -28.16 -15.81
C THR A 405 -3.39 -26.97 -14.89
N VAL A 406 -2.49 -26.05 -15.27
CA VAL A 406 -2.24 -24.83 -14.48
C VAL A 406 -3.48 -23.93 -14.42
N HIS A 407 -4.23 -23.82 -15.53
CA HIS A 407 -5.49 -23.07 -15.59
C HIS A 407 -6.49 -23.56 -14.55
N PHE A 408 -6.74 -24.88 -14.47
CA PHE A 408 -7.67 -25.44 -13.48
C PHE A 408 -7.17 -25.22 -12.03
N ILE A 409 -5.86 -25.30 -11.78
CA ILE A 409 -5.31 -25.01 -10.44
C ILE A 409 -5.54 -23.53 -10.07
N LEU A 410 -5.36 -22.58 -11.00
CA LEU A 410 -5.60 -21.15 -10.73
C LEU A 410 -7.08 -20.86 -10.52
N GLN A 411 -7.99 -21.49 -11.28
CA GLN A 411 -9.42 -21.40 -11.02
C GLN A 411 -9.79 -21.96 -9.66
N TYR A 412 -9.19 -23.09 -9.27
CA TYR A 412 -9.37 -23.64 -7.92
C TYR A 412 -8.91 -22.66 -6.83
N TYR A 413 -7.76 -21.98 -7.02
CA TYR A 413 -7.29 -20.96 -6.09
C TYR A 413 -8.29 -19.81 -5.96
N GLU A 414 -8.80 -19.33 -7.08
CA GLU A 414 -9.81 -18.26 -7.10
C GLU A 414 -11.08 -18.70 -6.37
N LEU A 415 -11.60 -19.89 -6.67
CA LEU A 415 -12.79 -20.44 -6.01
C LEU A 415 -12.61 -20.54 -4.49
N VAL A 416 -11.48 -21.08 -4.03
CA VAL A 416 -11.20 -21.22 -2.59
C VAL A 416 -11.07 -19.84 -1.94
N CYS A 417 -10.39 -18.89 -2.58
CA CYS A 417 -10.26 -17.54 -2.05
C CYS A 417 -11.60 -16.81 -1.98
N CYS A 418 -12.44 -16.89 -3.02
CA CYS A 418 -13.78 -16.31 -3.01
C CYS A 418 -14.65 -16.93 -1.91
N THR A 419 -14.60 -18.24 -1.75
CA THR A 419 -15.35 -18.95 -0.68
C THR A 419 -14.91 -18.48 0.71
N VAL A 420 -13.60 -18.40 0.96
CA VAL A 420 -13.06 -18.00 2.26
C VAL A 420 -13.31 -16.50 2.53
N SER A 421 -13.31 -15.67 1.49
CA SER A 421 -13.63 -14.24 1.64
C SER A 421 -15.03 -13.98 2.16
N ASN A 422 -15.96 -14.93 1.97
CA ASN A 422 -17.34 -14.85 2.46
C ASN A 422 -17.48 -15.41 3.90
N PHE A 423 -16.42 -15.94 4.50
CA PHE A 423 -16.48 -16.40 5.88
C PHE A 423 -16.47 -15.22 6.86
N PRO A 424 -17.11 -15.37 8.04
CA PRO A 424 -17.11 -14.30 9.05
C PRO A 424 -15.66 -13.99 9.48
N ALA A 425 -15.39 -12.70 9.63
CA ALA A 425 -14.06 -12.20 10.02
C ALA A 425 -12.89 -12.68 9.10
N ALA A 426 -13.15 -12.89 7.80
CA ALA A 426 -12.13 -13.31 6.84
C ALA A 426 -10.94 -12.33 6.81
N VAL A 427 -11.22 -11.04 6.95
CA VAL A 427 -10.21 -9.99 7.10
C VAL A 427 -10.53 -9.17 8.33
N LEU A 428 -9.56 -9.02 9.21
CA LEU A 428 -9.66 -8.16 10.40
C LEU A 428 -8.90 -6.87 10.13
N ILE A 429 -9.61 -5.74 10.10
CA ILE A 429 -8.99 -4.41 10.04
C ILE A 429 -8.55 -4.05 11.46
N THR A 430 -7.24 -3.93 11.66
CA THR A 430 -6.62 -3.80 12.99
C THR A 430 -6.04 -2.41 13.26
N GLY A 431 -5.93 -1.61 12.19
CA GLY A 431 -5.17 -0.36 12.29
C GLY A 431 -3.65 -0.59 12.37
N GLN A 432 -2.92 0.51 12.46
CA GLN A 432 -1.48 0.46 12.62
C GLN A 432 -1.10 0.25 14.08
N PRO A 433 -0.36 -0.84 14.42
CA PRO A 433 0.12 -1.06 15.77
C PRO A 433 1.16 -0.02 16.18
N GLY A 434 1.20 0.32 17.46
CA GLY A 434 2.20 1.21 18.01
C GLY A 434 3.60 0.60 17.99
N ARG A 435 4.62 1.41 17.82
CA ARG A 435 6.03 0.94 17.81
C ARG A 435 6.41 0.18 19.09
N TYR A 436 5.90 0.61 20.25
CA TYR A 436 6.12 -0.08 21.53
C TYR A 436 5.43 -1.45 21.57
N GLN A 437 4.22 -1.58 21.01
CA GLN A 437 3.51 -2.85 20.92
C GLN A 437 4.31 -3.86 20.08
N ILE A 438 4.87 -3.42 18.95
CA ILE A 438 5.73 -4.24 18.10
C ILE A 438 6.99 -4.67 18.88
N GLY A 439 7.63 -3.74 19.60
CA GLY A 439 8.81 -4.05 20.42
C GLY A 439 8.53 -5.08 21.50
N ILE A 440 7.45 -4.92 22.25
CA ILE A 440 6.99 -5.86 23.28
C ILE A 440 6.69 -7.22 22.66
N TYR A 441 6.01 -7.25 21.52
CA TYR A 441 5.67 -8.48 20.80
C TYR A 441 6.92 -9.31 20.49
N TYR A 442 7.93 -8.72 19.85
CA TYR A 442 9.15 -9.44 19.52
C TYR A 442 9.97 -9.82 20.76
N LEU A 443 9.99 -8.99 21.80
CA LEU A 443 10.63 -9.30 23.07
C LEU A 443 10.07 -10.59 23.67
N ILE A 444 8.75 -10.74 23.66
CA ILE A 444 8.13 -11.95 24.23
C ILE A 444 8.33 -13.15 23.33
N ILE A 445 8.32 -13.03 22.01
CA ILE A 445 8.72 -14.13 21.13
C ILE A 445 10.14 -14.60 21.48
N ILE A 446 11.08 -13.68 21.68
CA ILE A 446 12.46 -14.01 22.05
C ILE A 446 12.51 -14.76 23.40
N ILE A 447 11.82 -14.24 24.42
CA ILE A 447 11.73 -14.87 25.74
C ILE A 447 11.09 -16.26 25.62
N TRP A 448 10.06 -16.41 24.83
CA TRP A 448 9.34 -17.66 24.63
C TRP A 448 10.23 -18.72 23.97
N VAL A 449 10.91 -18.37 22.87
CA VAL A 449 11.86 -19.26 22.17
C VAL A 449 13.01 -19.64 23.10
N TYR A 450 13.58 -18.67 23.86
CA TYR A 450 14.67 -18.92 24.81
C TYR A 450 14.27 -19.92 25.90
N ARG A 451 13.12 -19.71 26.54
CA ARG A 451 12.60 -20.64 27.59
C ARG A 451 12.33 -22.02 27.04
N TYR A 452 11.88 -22.09 25.80
CA TYR A 452 11.52 -23.35 25.17
C TYR A 452 12.76 -24.17 24.78
N SER A 453 13.87 -23.53 24.45
CA SER A 453 15.13 -24.20 24.12
C SER A 453 15.78 -24.92 25.32
N GLY A 454 15.30 -24.71 26.54
CA GLY A 454 15.68 -25.45 27.73
C GLY A 454 14.81 -26.69 27.94
N ASN A 455 15.31 -27.73 28.66
CA ASN A 455 14.59 -28.98 28.98
C ASN A 455 13.36 -28.76 29.91
N ALA A 456 12.36 -28.03 29.42
CA ALA A 456 11.15 -27.71 30.16
C ALA A 456 10.10 -28.82 30.02
N SER A 457 9.54 -29.28 31.13
CA SER A 457 8.43 -30.26 31.14
C SER A 457 7.17 -29.65 30.48
N PHE A 458 6.27 -30.48 29.98
CA PHE A 458 5.00 -30.11 29.33
C PHE A 458 4.17 -29.08 30.14
N LEU A 459 4.15 -29.24 31.48
CA LEU A 459 3.45 -28.29 32.37
C LEU A 459 4.02 -26.86 32.39
N ARG A 460 5.28 -26.66 31.99
CA ARG A 460 5.86 -25.31 31.81
C ARG A 460 5.53 -24.70 30.45
N LYS A 461 4.99 -25.47 29.49
CA LYS A 461 4.66 -25.03 28.14
C LYS A 461 3.30 -24.32 28.07
N ILE A 462 2.32 -24.75 28.87
CA ILE A 462 0.97 -24.18 28.91
C ILE A 462 0.98 -22.68 29.29
N PRO A 463 1.67 -22.24 30.34
CA PRO A 463 1.78 -20.81 30.65
C PRO A 463 2.46 -19.99 29.56
N SER A 464 3.38 -20.60 28.81
CA SER A 464 4.07 -19.94 27.68
C SER A 464 3.13 -19.73 26.48
N MET A 465 2.21 -20.69 26.20
CA MET A 465 1.17 -20.51 25.18
C MET A 465 0.15 -19.45 25.58
N LEU A 466 -0.28 -19.45 26.84
CA LEU A 466 -1.18 -18.43 27.37
C LEU A 466 -0.54 -17.04 27.27
N LEU A 467 0.76 -16.94 27.58
CA LEU A 467 1.52 -15.70 27.43
C LEU A 467 1.57 -15.22 25.99
N LEU A 468 1.77 -16.13 25.02
CA LEU A 468 1.72 -15.80 23.60
C LEU A 468 0.33 -15.32 23.18
N LEU A 469 -0.74 -15.96 23.67
CA LEU A 469 -2.10 -15.53 23.40
C LEU A 469 -2.38 -14.14 23.96
N ILE A 470 -2.00 -13.89 25.21
CA ILE A 470 -2.13 -12.57 25.84
C ILE A 470 -1.36 -11.51 25.04
N LEU A 471 -0.21 -11.89 24.51
CA LEU A 471 0.63 -10.99 23.73
C LEU A 471 0.07 -10.69 22.34
N LEU A 472 -0.51 -11.69 21.69
CA LEU A 472 -1.26 -11.44 20.47
C LEU A 472 -2.38 -10.42 20.75
N LEU A 473 -3.07 -10.56 21.90
CA LEU A 473 -4.10 -9.62 22.33
C LEU A 473 -3.54 -8.20 22.53
N VAL A 474 -2.30 -8.03 23.02
CA VAL A 474 -1.69 -6.69 23.17
C VAL A 474 -1.54 -5.93 21.84
N LEU A 475 -1.30 -6.64 20.73
CA LEU A 475 -1.29 -5.99 19.41
C LEU A 475 -2.66 -5.47 19.00
N PHE A 476 -3.73 -6.05 19.53
CA PHE A 476 -5.11 -5.69 19.22
C PHE A 476 -5.71 -4.69 20.22
N ILE A 477 -4.96 -4.23 21.24
CA ILE A 477 -5.44 -3.17 22.11
C ILE A 477 -5.61 -1.92 21.25
N PRO A 478 -6.85 -1.44 21.06
CA PRO A 478 -7.09 -0.22 20.29
C PRO A 478 -6.41 0.94 20.99
N LYS A 479 -5.94 1.91 20.21
CA LYS A 479 -5.52 3.19 20.77
C LYS A 479 -6.73 3.79 21.50
N ALA A 480 -6.50 4.41 22.67
CA ALA A 480 -7.57 5.01 23.44
C ALA A 480 -8.44 5.91 22.55
N ASN A 481 -9.74 5.65 22.56
CA ASN A 481 -10.69 6.50 21.84
C ASN A 481 -10.65 7.90 22.44
N ARG A 482 -10.49 8.90 21.58
CA ARG A 482 -10.54 10.29 21.97
C ARG A 482 -12.01 10.71 22.11
N GLU A 483 -12.29 11.67 22.98
CA GLU A 483 -13.66 12.16 23.19
C GLU A 483 -14.23 12.75 21.91
N PHE A 484 -13.42 13.53 21.19
CA PHE A 484 -13.77 14.16 19.93
C PHE A 484 -12.55 14.18 19.00
N GLU A 485 -12.76 13.83 17.76
CA GLU A 485 -11.79 13.97 16.67
C GLU A 485 -12.46 14.39 15.39
N LEU A 486 -11.93 15.45 14.77
CA LEU A 486 -12.26 15.88 13.42
C LEU A 486 -10.98 15.93 12.60
N THR A 487 -10.92 15.16 11.51
CA THR A 487 -9.77 15.16 10.59
C THR A 487 -10.20 15.58 9.20
N MET A 488 -9.62 16.67 8.71
CA MET A 488 -9.69 17.07 7.31
C MET A 488 -8.59 16.35 6.54
N LEU A 489 -8.97 15.52 5.58
CA LEU A 489 -8.07 14.74 4.73
C LEU A 489 -7.50 15.59 3.60
N ASP A 490 -6.24 15.33 3.22
CA ASP A 490 -5.66 15.86 1.99
C ASP A 490 -6.16 15.00 0.81
N VAL A 491 -7.26 15.41 0.22
CA VAL A 491 -7.85 14.77 -0.97
C VAL A 491 -7.42 15.44 -2.29
N GLY A 492 -6.59 16.49 -2.23
CA GLY A 492 -6.29 17.37 -3.35
C GLY A 492 -7.34 18.46 -3.46
N GLN A 493 -7.81 18.79 -4.68
CA GLN A 493 -8.90 19.74 -4.86
C GLN A 493 -10.23 19.01 -4.68
N GLY A 494 -10.85 19.24 -3.53
CA GLY A 494 -12.07 18.59 -3.07
C GLY A 494 -12.12 18.54 -1.55
N ASP A 495 -13.13 17.90 -0.97
CA ASP A 495 -13.31 17.76 0.46
C ASP A 495 -13.33 16.29 0.92
N GLY A 496 -12.88 16.09 2.14
CA GLY A 496 -12.98 14.82 2.85
C GLY A 496 -12.76 15.04 4.34
N ILE A 497 -13.79 14.84 5.14
CA ILE A 497 -13.79 15.10 6.58
C ILE A 497 -14.20 13.84 7.32
N PHE A 498 -13.34 13.38 8.20
CA PHE A 498 -13.62 12.27 9.10
C PHE A 498 -13.89 12.80 10.50
N LEU A 499 -14.99 12.36 11.11
CA LEU A 499 -15.35 12.64 12.49
C LEU A 499 -15.44 11.34 13.29
N GLN A 500 -14.97 11.37 14.52
CA GLN A 500 -15.06 10.25 15.44
C GLN A 500 -15.31 10.74 16.87
N SER A 501 -16.26 10.11 17.57
CA SER A 501 -16.44 10.23 19.02
C SER A 501 -16.76 8.87 19.60
N GLY A 502 -15.93 8.41 20.51
CA GLY A 502 -16.06 7.06 21.04
C GLY A 502 -16.00 6.01 19.93
N LYS A 503 -17.10 5.26 19.76
CA LYS A 503 -17.24 4.25 18.68
C LYS A 503 -17.90 4.79 17.43
N PHE A 504 -18.60 5.93 17.52
CA PHE A 504 -19.29 6.54 16.40
C PHE A 504 -18.30 7.13 15.39
N THR A 505 -18.54 6.92 14.12
CA THR A 505 -17.72 7.38 13.01
C THR A 505 -18.59 7.97 11.90
N MET A 506 -18.15 9.10 11.36
CA MET A 506 -18.79 9.75 10.23
C MET A 506 -17.75 10.21 9.22
N LEU A 507 -18.06 10.08 7.95
CA LEU A 507 -17.29 10.63 6.85
C LEU A 507 -18.18 11.64 6.12
N MET A 508 -17.79 12.91 6.08
CA MET A 508 -18.49 13.93 5.32
C MET A 508 -17.64 14.33 4.12
N ASP A 509 -18.22 14.15 2.94
CA ASP A 509 -17.57 14.29 1.64
C ASP A 509 -16.34 13.39 1.51
N GLY A 510 -15.83 13.22 0.33
CA GLY A 510 -14.68 12.37 0.05
C GLY A 510 -14.43 12.28 -1.44
N GLY A 511 -14.23 13.43 -2.09
CA GLY A 511 -14.00 13.47 -3.51
C GLY A 511 -12.77 14.30 -3.89
N SER A 512 -12.45 14.31 -5.18
CA SER A 512 -11.39 15.14 -5.75
C SER A 512 -11.59 15.37 -7.23
N SER A 513 -11.38 16.61 -7.69
CA SER A 513 -11.30 16.96 -9.11
C SER A 513 -9.87 16.87 -9.66
N SER A 514 -8.85 16.88 -8.82
CA SER A 514 -7.43 16.84 -9.21
C SER A 514 -6.80 15.45 -9.16
N GLU A 515 -7.35 14.53 -8.36
CA GLU A 515 -6.80 13.20 -8.12
C GLU A 515 -7.78 12.11 -8.56
N LYS A 516 -7.25 11.01 -9.09
CA LYS A 516 -8.07 9.85 -9.50
C LYS A 516 -8.07 8.78 -8.44
N GLN A 517 -9.17 8.03 -8.34
CA GLN A 517 -9.31 6.89 -7.40
C GLN A 517 -8.99 7.29 -5.96
N ILE A 518 -9.57 8.40 -5.52
CA ILE A 518 -9.29 9.01 -4.21
C ILE A 518 -9.75 8.11 -3.06
N GLY A 519 -10.84 7.38 -3.24
CA GLY A 519 -11.31 6.36 -2.29
C GLY A 519 -10.23 5.31 -2.05
N LYS A 520 -9.75 4.68 -3.13
CA LYS A 520 -8.76 3.60 -3.11
C LYS A 520 -7.41 4.02 -2.52
N TYR A 521 -6.93 5.22 -2.85
CA TYR A 521 -5.54 5.61 -2.51
C TYR A 521 -5.40 6.55 -1.32
N ARG A 522 -6.48 7.16 -0.83
CA ARG A 522 -6.42 8.09 0.31
C ARG A 522 -7.42 7.77 1.42
N ILE A 523 -8.72 7.66 1.11
CA ILE A 523 -9.77 7.48 2.13
C ILE A 523 -9.69 6.09 2.76
N ILE A 524 -9.73 5.03 1.96
CA ILE A 524 -9.69 3.64 2.44
C ILE A 524 -8.41 3.34 3.22
N PRO A 525 -7.20 3.71 2.74
CA PRO A 525 -5.98 3.55 3.53
C PRO A 525 -6.00 4.30 4.86
N TYR A 526 -6.60 5.50 4.91
CA TYR A 526 -6.77 6.23 6.15
C TYR A 526 -7.69 5.50 7.13
N LEU A 527 -8.86 5.04 6.69
CA LEU A 527 -9.79 4.29 7.53
C LEU A 527 -9.15 2.99 8.06
N LYS A 528 -8.48 2.23 7.18
CA LYS A 528 -7.73 1.03 7.58
C LYS A 528 -6.62 1.34 8.57
N TYR A 529 -5.83 2.41 8.34
CA TYR A 529 -4.80 2.87 9.27
C TYR A 529 -5.34 3.17 10.66
N ARG A 530 -6.56 3.73 10.73
CA ARG A 530 -7.28 4.02 11.96
C ARG A 530 -7.89 2.77 12.62
N GLY A 531 -7.99 1.66 11.91
CA GLY A 531 -8.66 0.45 12.37
C GLY A 531 -10.19 0.52 12.25
N ILE A 532 -10.69 1.37 11.34
CA ILE A 532 -12.12 1.55 11.09
C ILE A 532 -12.58 0.53 10.05
N SER A 533 -13.43 -0.38 10.44
CA SER A 533 -14.06 -1.38 9.57
C SER A 533 -15.54 -1.06 9.27
N HIS A 534 -16.09 -0.05 9.95
CA HIS A 534 -17.47 0.40 9.76
C HIS A 534 -17.53 1.91 9.89
N VAL A 535 -18.23 2.57 8.98
CA VAL A 535 -18.55 4.00 9.02
C VAL A 535 -20.05 4.13 9.22
N ASP A 536 -20.48 4.66 10.38
CA ASP A 536 -21.91 4.71 10.73
C ASP A 536 -22.70 5.59 9.78
N ILE A 537 -22.14 6.75 9.41
CA ILE A 537 -22.78 7.72 8.51
C ILE A 537 -21.79 8.23 7.48
N VAL A 538 -22.16 8.19 6.22
CA VAL A 538 -21.52 8.94 5.14
C VAL A 538 -22.43 10.10 4.76
N ALA A 539 -22.00 11.34 4.98
CA ALA A 539 -22.73 12.53 4.58
C ALA A 539 -22.14 13.11 3.30
N ILE A 540 -22.99 13.54 2.39
CA ILE A 540 -22.60 14.18 1.14
C ILE A 540 -23.22 15.57 1.10
N SER A 541 -22.38 16.60 0.94
CA SER A 541 -22.83 17.98 0.93
C SER A 541 -23.60 18.32 -0.34
N HIS A 542 -23.08 17.92 -1.50
CA HIS A 542 -23.67 18.12 -2.81
C HIS A 542 -23.09 17.12 -3.84
N PRO A 543 -23.68 16.97 -5.05
CA PRO A 543 -23.37 15.85 -5.95
C PRO A 543 -22.04 15.98 -6.70
N ASP A 544 -21.33 17.11 -6.64
CA ASP A 544 -20.13 17.36 -7.42
C ASP A 544 -19.03 16.31 -7.16
N SER A 545 -18.26 16.02 -8.18
CA SER A 545 -17.29 14.91 -8.16
C SER A 545 -16.16 15.12 -7.15
N ASP A 546 -15.81 16.35 -6.80
CA ASP A 546 -14.82 16.70 -5.78
C ASP A 546 -15.33 16.54 -4.34
N HIS A 547 -16.59 16.14 -4.17
CA HIS A 547 -17.20 15.74 -2.91
C HIS A 547 -17.61 14.27 -2.89
N THR A 548 -17.88 13.66 -4.05
CA THR A 548 -18.52 12.34 -4.12
C THR A 548 -17.64 11.22 -4.66
N SER A 549 -16.62 11.51 -5.49
CA SER A 549 -15.92 10.49 -6.29
C SER A 549 -15.33 9.36 -5.45
N GLY A 550 -14.65 9.66 -4.33
CA GLY A 550 -14.06 8.63 -3.49
C GLY A 550 -15.06 7.92 -2.58
N LEU A 551 -16.16 8.59 -2.21
CA LEU A 551 -17.25 7.95 -1.47
C LEU A 551 -17.96 6.91 -2.34
N LEU A 552 -18.24 7.22 -3.60
CA LEU A 552 -18.82 6.27 -4.54
C LEU A 552 -17.90 5.06 -4.74
N GLU A 553 -16.57 5.26 -4.83
CA GLU A 553 -15.62 4.15 -4.87
C GLU A 553 -15.69 3.27 -3.62
N LEU A 554 -15.88 3.85 -2.43
CA LEU A 554 -16.06 3.11 -1.18
C LEU A 554 -17.36 2.31 -1.20
N LEU A 555 -18.50 2.95 -1.52
CA LEU A 555 -19.82 2.34 -1.52
C LEU A 555 -19.97 1.21 -2.56
N GLU A 556 -19.40 1.40 -3.75
CA GLU A 556 -19.45 0.39 -4.81
C GLU A 556 -18.57 -0.84 -4.53
N ASN A 557 -17.63 -0.75 -3.59
CA ASN A 557 -16.63 -1.78 -3.35
C ASN A 557 -16.46 -2.14 -1.85
N GLU A 558 -17.51 -1.99 -1.04
CA GLU A 558 -17.47 -2.31 0.40
C GLU A 558 -16.87 -3.69 0.70
N ASP A 559 -17.41 -4.72 0.03
CA ASP A 559 -16.92 -6.09 0.17
C ASP A 559 -15.44 -6.23 -0.20
N SER A 560 -15.02 -5.53 -1.25
CA SER A 560 -13.64 -5.59 -1.74
C SER A 560 -12.65 -4.92 -0.79
N TYR A 561 -13.07 -3.91 -0.04
CA TYR A 561 -12.22 -3.20 0.92
C TYR A 561 -12.39 -3.66 2.36
N GLY A 562 -13.50 -4.33 2.67
CA GLY A 562 -13.84 -4.80 4.01
C GLY A 562 -14.22 -3.65 4.96
N ILE A 563 -14.71 -2.54 4.42
CA ILE A 563 -15.22 -1.40 5.17
C ILE A 563 -16.69 -1.24 4.81
N SER A 564 -17.57 -1.43 5.77
CA SER A 564 -19.02 -1.25 5.58
C SER A 564 -19.46 0.16 5.93
N VAL A 565 -20.57 0.58 5.34
CA VAL A 565 -21.22 1.86 5.59
C VAL A 565 -22.64 1.61 6.13
N GLY A 566 -23.03 2.33 7.16
CA GLY A 566 -24.35 2.20 7.77
C GLY A 566 -25.41 2.90 6.92
N LYS A 567 -25.33 4.23 6.84
CA LYS A 567 -26.32 5.06 6.14
C LYS A 567 -25.66 6.19 5.37
N VAL A 568 -26.33 6.67 4.33
CA VAL A 568 -25.90 7.85 3.56
C VAL A 568 -26.84 9.01 3.84
N LEU A 569 -26.27 10.15 4.22
CA LEU A 569 -27.01 11.38 4.49
C LEU A 569 -26.90 12.34 3.30
N LEU A 570 -28.03 12.79 2.78
CA LEU A 570 -28.10 13.74 1.67
C LEU A 570 -28.96 14.96 2.06
N PRO A 571 -28.71 16.16 1.49
CA PRO A 571 -29.62 17.30 1.63
C PRO A 571 -30.97 17.01 0.98
N GLU A 572 -32.08 17.40 1.62
CA GLU A 572 -33.40 17.37 0.99
C GLU A 572 -33.48 18.48 -0.07
N ARG A 573 -33.84 18.10 -1.32
CA ARG A 573 -33.99 19.03 -2.43
C ARG A 573 -35.42 18.94 -2.96
N PRO A 574 -36.16 20.05 -3.03
CA PRO A 574 -37.54 20.06 -3.59
C PRO A 574 -37.53 19.66 -5.08
N GLU A 575 -36.61 20.24 -5.83
CA GLU A 575 -36.42 19.99 -7.25
C GLU A 575 -35.00 19.46 -7.50
N PRO A 576 -34.81 18.13 -7.43
CA PRO A 576 -33.50 17.54 -7.62
C PRO A 576 -33.10 17.59 -9.11
N ASP A 577 -31.89 18.06 -9.38
CA ASP A 577 -31.26 18.03 -10.70
C ASP A 577 -30.85 16.61 -11.13
N GLU A 578 -30.48 16.46 -12.41
CA GLU A 578 -30.06 15.16 -12.95
C GLU A 578 -28.88 14.55 -12.21
N GLU A 579 -27.93 15.36 -11.78
CA GLU A 579 -26.72 14.91 -11.07
C GLU A 579 -27.05 14.36 -9.69
N TYR A 580 -27.94 15.03 -8.96
CA TYR A 580 -28.45 14.56 -7.68
C TYR A 580 -29.23 13.25 -7.81
N LEU A 581 -30.11 13.14 -8.81
CA LEU A 581 -30.86 11.91 -9.08
C LEU A 581 -29.94 10.75 -9.48
N LEU A 582 -28.91 11.04 -10.25
CA LEU A 582 -27.89 10.04 -10.62
C LEU A 582 -27.11 9.57 -9.40
N LEU A 583 -26.71 10.48 -8.52
CA LEU A 583 -26.05 10.17 -7.26
C LEU A 583 -26.94 9.27 -6.39
N GLU A 584 -28.19 9.65 -6.17
CA GLU A 584 -29.16 8.87 -5.39
C GLU A 584 -29.36 7.45 -5.99
N LYS A 585 -29.43 7.35 -7.31
CA LYS A 585 -29.54 6.06 -8.01
C LYS A 585 -28.28 5.18 -7.79
N LYS A 586 -27.08 5.76 -7.82
CA LYS A 586 -25.83 5.02 -7.56
C LYS A 586 -25.78 4.51 -6.12
N ILE A 587 -26.13 5.34 -5.14
CA ILE A 587 -26.16 4.99 -3.72
C ILE A 587 -27.15 3.85 -3.46
N ARG A 588 -28.37 3.95 -4.03
CA ARG A 588 -29.38 2.87 -3.91
C ARG A 588 -28.95 1.58 -4.60
N LYS A 589 -28.24 1.69 -5.74
CA LYS A 589 -27.69 0.51 -6.43
C LYS A 589 -26.62 -0.19 -5.59
N ALA A 590 -25.86 0.55 -4.78
CA ALA A 590 -24.94 0.00 -3.82
C ALA A 590 -25.63 -0.62 -2.58
N GLY A 591 -26.97 -0.58 -2.49
CA GLY A 591 -27.74 -1.17 -1.39
C GLY A 591 -27.83 -0.30 -0.13
N MET A 592 -27.43 0.97 -0.21
CA MET A 592 -27.39 1.88 0.93
C MET A 592 -28.72 2.54 1.24
N GLU A 593 -29.02 2.67 2.53
CA GLU A 593 -30.14 3.48 3.02
C GLU A 593 -29.77 4.97 2.93
N ILE A 594 -30.68 5.77 2.33
CA ILE A 594 -30.52 7.22 2.21
C ILE A 594 -31.41 7.91 3.21
N LEU A 595 -30.82 8.77 4.03
CA LEU A 595 -31.51 9.72 4.90
C LEU A 595 -31.44 11.11 4.28
N LYS A 596 -32.59 11.76 4.09
CA LYS A 596 -32.66 13.14 3.60
C LYS A 596 -32.88 14.08 4.78
N VAL A 597 -32.07 15.15 4.86
CA VAL A 597 -32.15 16.14 5.94
C VAL A 597 -32.26 17.56 5.38
N LYS A 598 -32.90 18.42 6.14
CA LYS A 598 -33.10 19.86 5.86
C LYS A 598 -32.84 20.69 7.12
N ALA A 599 -32.79 22.00 6.93
CA ALA A 599 -32.63 22.92 8.05
C ALA A 599 -33.68 22.69 9.15
N GLY A 600 -33.21 22.65 10.39
CA GLY A 600 -34.02 22.34 11.58
C GLY A 600 -33.98 20.87 12.00
N ASP A 601 -33.59 19.93 11.13
CA ASP A 601 -33.45 18.52 11.51
C ASP A 601 -32.22 18.34 12.39
N CYS A 602 -32.43 17.71 13.56
CA CYS A 602 -31.35 17.35 14.46
C CYS A 602 -31.41 15.88 14.84
N PHE A 603 -30.25 15.23 14.93
CA PHE A 603 -30.14 13.84 15.37
C PHE A 603 -28.91 13.65 16.25
N SER A 604 -28.93 12.61 17.06
CA SER A 604 -27.81 12.27 17.94
C SER A 604 -27.30 10.87 17.65
N CYS A 605 -25.97 10.72 17.65
CA CYS A 605 -25.29 9.44 17.46
C CYS A 605 -24.14 9.32 18.46
N GLY A 606 -24.28 8.39 19.40
CA GLY A 606 -23.36 8.33 20.54
C GLY A 606 -23.36 9.64 21.33
N ASP A 607 -22.19 10.20 21.59
CA ASP A 607 -22.02 11.47 22.30
C ASP A 607 -22.04 12.69 21.38
N MET A 608 -22.28 12.49 20.07
CA MET A 608 -22.36 13.56 19.09
C MET A 608 -23.81 13.93 18.79
N LYS A 609 -24.06 15.23 18.70
CA LYS A 609 -25.30 15.81 18.20
C LYS A 609 -25.02 16.53 16.89
N PHE A 610 -25.86 16.27 15.89
CA PHE A 610 -25.81 16.92 14.59
C PHE A 610 -27.09 17.71 14.37
N CYS A 611 -26.96 18.94 13.89
CA CYS A 611 -28.09 19.75 13.45
C CYS A 611 -27.82 20.27 12.04
N CYS A 612 -28.77 20.06 11.15
CA CYS A 612 -28.74 20.60 9.82
C CYS A 612 -29.18 22.07 9.84
N TYR A 613 -28.33 22.96 9.34
CA TYR A 613 -28.58 24.39 9.29
C TYR A 613 -29.01 24.86 7.90
N TYR A 614 -28.70 24.09 6.86
CA TYR A 614 -29.05 24.37 5.48
C TYR A 614 -28.94 23.06 4.65
N PRO A 615 -29.74 22.87 3.57
CA PRO A 615 -30.72 23.77 2.97
C PRO A 615 -32.07 23.78 3.70
N TYR A 616 -32.87 24.83 3.47
CA TYR A 616 -34.28 24.87 3.84
C TYR A 616 -35.14 24.09 2.86
N ARG A 617 -36.36 23.68 3.26
CA ARG A 617 -37.24 22.87 2.43
C ARG A 617 -37.66 23.57 1.15
N ASP A 618 -37.79 24.90 1.17
CA ASP A 618 -38.19 25.79 0.09
C ASP A 618 -37.02 26.48 -0.60
N THR A 619 -35.79 26.02 -0.34
CA THR A 619 -34.60 26.56 -0.98
C THR A 619 -34.72 26.35 -2.50
N VAL A 620 -34.66 27.45 -3.24
CA VAL A 620 -34.43 27.46 -4.69
C VAL A 620 -33.08 28.09 -4.93
N ALA A 621 -32.23 27.40 -5.67
CA ALA A 621 -30.86 27.83 -5.93
C ALA A 621 -30.47 27.50 -7.38
N GLU A 622 -29.56 28.30 -7.94
CA GLU A 622 -29.16 28.19 -9.34
C GLU A 622 -28.01 27.15 -9.53
N SER A 623 -27.27 26.84 -8.46
CA SER A 623 -26.12 25.93 -8.53
C SER A 623 -26.21 24.78 -7.51
N ALA A 624 -25.55 23.68 -7.80
CA ALA A 624 -25.43 22.54 -6.87
C ALA A 624 -24.80 22.96 -5.55
N ASN A 625 -23.82 23.87 -5.58
CA ASN A 625 -23.12 24.39 -4.40
C ASN A 625 -24.06 25.11 -3.43
N ASP A 626 -25.05 25.83 -3.97
CA ASP A 626 -26.02 26.55 -3.17
C ASP A 626 -27.06 25.65 -2.46
N TYR A 627 -27.04 24.35 -2.75
CA TYR A 627 -27.75 23.31 -1.99
C TYR A 627 -26.85 22.53 -1.04
N SER A 628 -25.61 23.00 -0.78
CA SER A 628 -24.67 22.30 0.10
C SER A 628 -25.27 22.05 1.47
N LEU A 629 -25.17 20.81 1.93
CA LEU A 629 -25.54 20.41 3.29
C LEU A 629 -24.62 21.09 4.31
N VAL A 630 -25.18 21.93 5.15
CA VAL A 630 -24.49 22.52 6.29
C VAL A 630 -24.87 21.80 7.57
N LEU A 631 -23.89 21.13 8.18
CA LEU A 631 -24.07 20.40 9.42
C LEU A 631 -23.26 21.04 10.55
N ARG A 632 -23.95 21.34 11.65
CA ARG A 632 -23.29 21.61 12.93
C ARG A 632 -23.16 20.30 13.71
N ALA A 633 -21.93 19.94 14.05
CA ALA A 633 -21.59 18.81 14.91
C ALA A 633 -21.20 19.31 16.29
N GLU A 634 -21.76 18.74 17.33
CA GLU A 634 -21.46 19.04 18.74
C GLU A 634 -21.09 17.77 19.49
N CYS A 635 -20.03 17.84 20.31
CA CYS A 635 -19.61 16.77 21.20
C CYS A 635 -19.14 17.37 22.52
N GLY A 636 -19.93 17.24 23.56
CA GLY A 636 -19.68 17.89 24.84
C GLY A 636 -19.54 19.41 24.73
N LYS A 637 -18.33 19.92 24.91
CA LYS A 637 -18.03 21.37 24.84
C LYS A 637 -17.51 21.78 23.44
N PHE A 638 -17.26 20.84 22.55
CA PHE A 638 -16.67 21.11 21.23
C PHE A 638 -17.73 21.18 20.16
N SER A 639 -17.55 22.12 19.23
CA SER A 639 -18.47 22.33 18.12
C SER A 639 -17.72 22.57 16.82
N ALA A 640 -18.25 22.02 15.73
CA ALA A 640 -17.76 22.20 14.39
C ALA A 640 -18.91 22.56 13.44
N LEU A 641 -18.68 23.50 12.54
CA LEU A 641 -19.58 23.78 11.42
C LEU A 641 -18.94 23.31 10.11
N LEU A 642 -19.64 22.44 9.42
CA LEU A 642 -19.26 21.83 8.14
C LEU A 642 -20.16 22.40 7.06
N THR A 643 -19.61 23.25 6.19
CA THR A 643 -20.38 24.12 5.30
C THR A 643 -20.51 23.60 3.86
N GLY A 644 -19.84 22.47 3.53
CA GLY A 644 -19.73 22.07 2.12
C GLY A 644 -19.15 23.21 1.28
N ASP A 645 -19.72 23.44 0.11
CA ASP A 645 -19.30 24.50 -0.81
C ASP A 645 -20.28 25.67 -0.85
N LEU A 646 -21.05 25.86 0.26
CA LEU A 646 -22.01 26.94 0.39
C LEU A 646 -21.35 28.30 0.13
N GLY A 647 -21.95 29.07 -0.78
CA GLY A 647 -21.56 30.43 -1.12
C GLY A 647 -22.15 31.49 -0.19
N GLU A 648 -21.72 32.75 -0.33
CA GLU A 648 -22.08 33.87 0.52
C GLU A 648 -23.60 34.13 0.54
N GLU A 649 -24.31 33.90 -0.59
CA GLU A 649 -25.76 34.04 -0.65
C GLU A 649 -26.47 32.98 0.19
N GLY A 650 -26.02 31.72 0.13
CA GLY A 650 -26.53 30.65 1.00
C GLY A 650 -26.20 30.87 2.47
N GLU A 651 -25.01 31.39 2.78
CA GLU A 651 -24.64 31.77 4.14
C GLU A 651 -25.59 32.83 4.72
N LYS A 652 -25.94 33.86 3.92
CA LYS A 652 -26.89 34.89 4.31
C LYS A 652 -28.29 34.34 4.57
N LYS A 653 -28.80 33.51 3.64
CA LYS A 653 -30.08 32.81 3.83
C LYS A 653 -30.11 31.97 5.12
N MET A 654 -28.99 31.25 5.39
CA MET A 654 -28.82 30.46 6.61
C MET A 654 -28.89 31.33 7.86
N ILE A 655 -28.17 32.47 7.89
CA ILE A 655 -28.15 33.40 9.02
C ILE A 655 -29.56 34.02 9.25
N GLU A 656 -30.19 34.49 8.19
CA GLU A 656 -31.53 35.07 8.26
C GLU A 656 -32.56 34.05 8.77
N GLY A 657 -32.52 32.81 8.29
CA GLY A 657 -33.49 31.78 8.68
C GLY A 657 -33.33 31.28 10.11
N LEU A 658 -32.10 31.26 10.65
CA LEU A 658 -31.83 30.84 12.02
C LEU A 658 -31.91 32.00 13.03
N GLY A 659 -31.92 33.26 12.57
CA GLY A 659 -31.91 34.46 13.39
C GLY A 659 -30.62 34.70 14.16
N SER A 660 -30.00 33.67 14.70
CA SER A 660 -28.66 33.72 15.34
C SER A 660 -27.94 32.38 15.21
N LEU A 661 -26.65 32.43 14.89
CA LEU A 661 -25.80 31.23 14.88
C LEU A 661 -25.01 31.15 16.20
N PRO A 662 -25.01 29.99 16.86
CA PRO A 662 -24.20 29.80 18.05
C PRO A 662 -22.71 29.81 17.70
N GLN A 663 -21.86 30.25 18.63
CA GLN A 663 -20.42 30.22 18.48
C GLN A 663 -19.96 28.79 18.19
N THR A 664 -18.91 28.69 17.37
CA THR A 664 -18.40 27.41 16.89
C THR A 664 -16.90 27.37 17.00
N ASP A 665 -16.32 26.30 17.55
CA ASP A 665 -14.87 26.21 17.76
C ASP A 665 -14.11 25.97 16.44
N ILE A 666 -14.66 25.11 15.56
CA ILE A 666 -14.01 24.67 14.33
C ILE A 666 -14.92 25.00 13.14
N LEU A 667 -14.38 25.70 12.15
CA LEU A 667 -15.06 25.99 10.90
C LEU A 667 -14.36 25.26 9.74
N LYS A 668 -15.09 24.43 9.01
CA LYS A 668 -14.70 24.07 7.64
C LYS A 668 -15.02 25.27 6.76
N VAL A 669 -14.01 25.84 6.16
CA VAL A 669 -14.14 27.00 5.28
C VAL A 669 -14.88 26.62 4.00
N GLY A 670 -15.91 27.36 3.64
CA GLY A 670 -16.75 27.07 2.49
C GLY A 670 -16.00 27.09 1.16
N HIS A 671 -16.41 26.24 0.23
CA HIS A 671 -15.98 26.22 -1.17
C HIS A 671 -14.44 26.31 -1.33
N HIS A 672 -13.71 25.47 -0.59
CA HIS A 672 -12.24 25.39 -0.58
C HIS A 672 -11.51 26.71 -0.32
N GLY A 673 -12.19 27.70 0.25
CA GLY A 673 -11.69 29.07 0.44
C GLY A 673 -11.85 29.96 -0.79
N SER A 674 -12.93 29.77 -1.57
CA SER A 674 -13.34 30.67 -2.63
C SER A 674 -13.61 32.08 -2.08
N LYS A 675 -13.31 33.10 -2.87
CA LYS A 675 -13.62 34.51 -2.52
C LYS A 675 -15.11 34.76 -2.25
N THR A 676 -15.99 33.92 -2.83
CA THR A 676 -17.46 33.98 -2.72
C THR A 676 -18.02 33.16 -1.57
N SER A 677 -17.22 32.78 -0.59
CA SER A 677 -17.65 32.03 0.58
C SER A 677 -17.00 32.54 1.87
N THR A 678 -17.47 32.06 2.98
CA THR A 678 -16.95 32.40 4.33
C THR A 678 -16.96 33.91 4.56
N SER A 679 -18.15 34.49 4.46
CA SER A 679 -18.41 35.92 4.56
C SER A 679 -17.97 36.47 5.91
N GLU A 680 -17.74 37.78 5.97
CA GLU A 680 -17.42 38.47 7.23
C GLU A 680 -18.57 38.38 8.21
N GLU A 681 -19.80 38.39 7.72
CA GLU A 681 -21.02 38.25 8.51
C GLU A 681 -21.07 36.89 9.20
N LEU A 682 -20.84 35.79 8.46
CA LEU A 682 -20.73 34.43 9.00
C LEU A 682 -19.68 34.34 10.11
N LEU A 683 -18.48 34.88 9.87
CA LEU A 683 -17.39 34.86 10.84
C LEU A 683 -17.69 35.67 12.10
N ASN A 684 -18.46 36.78 11.98
CA ASN A 684 -18.87 37.59 13.14
C ASN A 684 -19.87 36.85 14.05
N HIS A 685 -20.74 36.02 13.47
CA HIS A 685 -21.66 35.16 14.20
C HIS A 685 -20.94 33.99 14.87
N LEU A 686 -20.17 33.22 14.09
CA LEU A 686 -19.57 31.96 14.54
C LEU A 686 -18.37 32.16 15.49
N LYS A 687 -17.53 33.16 15.27
CA LYS A 687 -16.27 33.45 15.99
C LYS A 687 -15.39 32.20 16.16
N PRO A 688 -15.07 31.48 15.09
CA PRO A 688 -14.36 30.23 15.21
C PRO A 688 -12.92 30.43 15.70
N ARG A 689 -12.40 29.47 16.47
CA ARG A 689 -11.01 29.45 16.93
C ARG A 689 -10.08 28.85 15.88
N ILE A 690 -10.58 27.87 15.13
CA ILE A 690 -9.85 27.07 14.13
C ILE A 690 -10.63 27.09 12.83
N ALA A 691 -9.94 27.39 11.72
CA ALA A 691 -10.46 27.29 10.37
C ALA A 691 -9.66 26.23 9.57
N LEU A 692 -10.38 25.31 8.96
CA LEU A 692 -9.81 24.23 8.15
C LEU A 692 -10.16 24.47 6.68
N ILE A 693 -9.16 24.44 5.80
CA ILE A 693 -9.31 24.62 4.36
C ILE A 693 -8.76 23.42 3.63
N SER A 694 -9.60 22.76 2.86
CA SER A 694 -9.18 21.71 1.94
C SER A 694 -8.97 22.30 0.56
N ALA A 695 -7.78 22.17 -0.01
CA ALA A 695 -7.47 22.67 -1.34
C ALA A 695 -6.28 21.91 -1.97
N GLY A 696 -6.26 21.80 -3.30
CA GLY A 696 -5.23 21.11 -4.06
C GLY A 696 -4.04 21.99 -4.40
N LYS A 697 -2.83 21.41 -4.50
CA LYS A 697 -1.60 22.13 -4.79
C LYS A 697 -1.60 22.81 -6.16
N GLU A 698 -2.22 22.20 -7.15
CA GLU A 698 -2.28 22.69 -8.54
C GLU A 698 -3.73 22.96 -8.95
N ASN A 699 -4.48 23.68 -8.08
CA ASN A 699 -5.85 24.00 -8.41
C ASN A 699 -5.92 25.20 -9.38
N ARG A 700 -6.78 25.09 -10.39
CA ARG A 700 -6.98 26.13 -11.43
C ARG A 700 -7.74 27.36 -10.92
N TYR A 701 -8.35 27.25 -9.76
CA TYR A 701 -9.25 28.27 -9.18
C TYR A 701 -8.48 29.26 -8.29
N GLY A 702 -7.22 28.97 -7.94
CA GLY A 702 -6.42 29.80 -7.04
C GLY A 702 -6.87 29.73 -5.58
N HIS A 703 -7.54 28.62 -5.19
CA HIS A 703 -7.99 28.42 -3.81
C HIS A 703 -6.83 27.93 -2.89
N PRO A 704 -6.80 28.35 -1.62
CA PRO A 704 -7.69 29.37 -1.02
C PRO A 704 -7.35 30.78 -1.55
N SER A 705 -8.38 31.61 -1.73
CA SER A 705 -8.20 33.00 -2.18
C SER A 705 -7.49 33.82 -1.12
N ARG A 706 -6.80 34.87 -1.59
CA ARG A 706 -6.09 35.77 -0.69
C ARG A 706 -7.05 36.52 0.22
N GLU A 707 -8.22 36.90 -0.30
CA GLU A 707 -9.25 37.62 0.43
C GLU A 707 -9.75 36.82 1.63
N VAL A 708 -10.06 35.52 1.46
CA VAL A 708 -10.52 34.66 2.55
C VAL A 708 -9.40 34.43 3.59
N THR A 709 -8.18 34.20 3.13
CA THR A 709 -7.05 33.98 4.06
C THR A 709 -6.71 35.24 4.88
N GLU A 710 -6.80 36.44 4.27
CA GLU A 710 -6.63 37.73 4.95
C GLU A 710 -7.78 37.99 5.93
N ARG A 711 -9.04 37.72 5.54
CA ARG A 711 -10.23 37.83 6.40
C ARG A 711 -10.10 36.98 7.66
N LEU A 712 -9.71 35.70 7.52
CA LEU A 712 -9.49 34.82 8.67
C LEU A 712 -8.35 35.29 9.56
N LYS A 713 -7.24 35.77 8.97
CA LYS A 713 -6.09 36.32 9.69
C LYS A 713 -6.44 37.57 10.47
N THR A 714 -7.19 38.51 9.87
CA THR A 714 -7.64 39.76 10.53
C THR A 714 -8.51 39.47 11.75
N LYS A 715 -9.33 38.41 11.69
CA LYS A 715 -10.15 37.95 12.82
C LYS A 715 -9.36 37.13 13.87
N GLY A 716 -8.05 36.91 13.67
CA GLY A 716 -7.22 36.14 14.60
C GLY A 716 -7.50 34.64 14.63
N ILE A 717 -8.12 34.08 13.57
CA ILE A 717 -8.52 32.67 13.47
C ILE A 717 -7.31 31.82 13.04
N SER A 718 -7.01 30.77 13.81
CA SER A 718 -5.95 29.81 13.47
C SER A 718 -6.32 29.00 12.25
N THR A 719 -5.67 29.24 11.10
CA THR A 719 -6.03 28.66 9.81
C THR A 719 -5.05 27.59 9.37
N TYR A 720 -5.58 26.42 8.98
CA TYR A 720 -4.82 25.28 8.49
C TYR A 720 -5.31 24.88 7.10
N VAL A 721 -4.35 24.69 6.17
CA VAL A 721 -4.62 24.36 4.76
C VAL A 721 -3.97 23.03 4.41
N THR A 722 -4.71 22.10 3.82
CA THR A 722 -4.21 20.75 3.48
C THR A 722 -3.04 20.75 2.53
N ILE A 723 -2.93 21.72 1.61
CA ILE A 723 -1.78 21.89 0.69
C ILE A 723 -0.44 21.90 1.44
N ARG A 724 -0.39 22.60 2.58
CA ARG A 724 0.85 22.79 3.36
C ARG A 724 0.99 21.74 4.47
N SER A 725 -0.13 21.43 5.11
CA SER A 725 -0.14 20.62 6.34
C SER A 725 -0.37 19.13 6.10
N GLY A 726 -0.76 18.71 4.87
CA GLY A 726 -1.37 17.40 4.67
C GLY A 726 -2.70 17.32 5.43
N ALA A 727 -3.10 16.13 5.85
CA ALA A 727 -4.25 15.97 6.71
C ALA A 727 -4.08 16.77 8.02
N VAL A 728 -5.16 17.38 8.48
CA VAL A 728 -5.21 18.16 9.72
C VAL A 728 -6.23 17.55 10.66
N SER A 729 -5.76 17.08 11.81
CA SER A 729 -6.63 16.49 12.83
C SER A 729 -6.78 17.45 14.01
N VAL A 730 -8.00 17.69 14.42
CA VAL A 730 -8.35 18.46 15.61
C VAL A 730 -8.94 17.50 16.64
N TYR A 731 -8.36 17.50 17.82
CA TYR A 731 -8.74 16.62 18.93
C TYR A 731 -9.27 17.42 20.09
N GLY A 732 -10.39 16.98 20.66
CA GLY A 732 -10.93 17.49 21.92
C GLY A 732 -10.56 16.55 23.07
N VAL A 733 -9.99 17.12 24.15
CA VAL A 733 -9.70 16.40 25.40
C VAL A 733 -9.98 17.35 26.56
N GLY A 734 -10.97 17.01 27.36
CA GLY A 734 -11.45 17.88 28.44
C GLY A 734 -11.95 19.21 27.88
N ASP A 735 -11.28 20.34 28.21
CA ASP A 735 -11.66 21.68 27.74
C ASP A 735 -10.71 22.22 26.64
N LYS A 736 -9.78 21.39 26.10
CA LYS A 736 -8.75 21.86 25.18
C LYS A 736 -8.89 21.20 23.82
N LEU A 737 -8.67 22.01 22.78
CA LEU A 737 -8.49 21.55 21.41
C LEU A 737 -7.00 21.48 21.06
N TRP A 738 -6.62 20.38 20.45
CA TRP A 738 -5.26 20.13 19.95
C TRP A 738 -5.31 19.95 18.44
N VAL A 739 -4.37 20.57 17.73
CA VAL A 739 -4.26 20.43 16.27
C VAL A 739 -2.98 19.69 15.94
N GLU A 740 -3.12 18.63 15.17
CA GLU A 740 -2.01 17.85 14.65
C GLU A 740 -2.00 17.93 13.11
N LYS A 741 -0.85 18.31 12.55
CA LYS A 741 -0.62 18.36 11.11
C LYS A 741 0.17 17.13 10.70
N TYR A 742 -0.25 16.48 9.63
CA TYR A 742 0.45 15.30 9.13
C TYR A 742 1.80 15.66 8.48
N ARG A 743 1.86 16.75 7.70
CA ARG A 743 3.11 17.36 7.24
C ARG A 743 3.50 18.50 8.18
N ARG A 744 4.75 18.53 8.57
CA ARG A 744 5.30 19.58 9.46
C ARG A 744 5.83 20.77 8.65
#